data_fafde77112b04c16e21503ffa10eab5a
#
_entry.id   fafde77112b04c16e21503ffa10eab5a
#
_cell.length_a   1.000
_cell.length_b   1.000
_cell.length_c   1.000
_cell.angle_alpha   90.00
_cell.angle_beta   90.00
_cell.angle_gamma   90.00
#
_symmetry.space_group_name_H-M   'P 1'
#
loop_
_entity.id
_entity.type
_entity.pdbx_description
1 polymer ?
#
loop_
_entity_poly.entity_id
_entity_poly.type
_entity_poly.pdbx_seq_one_letter_code
_entity_poly.pdbx_strand_id
1 'polypeptide(L)'
;MKDYIEFLKDKMAISHQTGFEVRPEEISPYLYPHVKDTVRWAISGGCRAIFSSFGMQKTVTQLEILRVILNRTGGKGLIVCPKRVVVEFLTQAEKHLGMKVTYVRTMQEVKQCPTNIMVTNYERVRDGEDGIRIEPSYFTVTSLDEANVLRGFGTKTYQEFLPMFAEVPYRFVATATPSPNRYKELIHYAGYLGVMDTGQALTRFFQRDSTKANNLTLYPHKEKEFWLWVSTWALFLTKPSDLGYPDIGYELPELRVHEEVVSVDNSTAGADRDGQVKMFREAALGLADAAKERRDNMQEKIARVVEIINRPENKDDHFLLWHDLEAEREALCKAIPGCKAVYGSQDDDEADRVIADFKDGRLKYLVAKPEMLGEGLNFQYHCHKAIMFIDYRFNDKFQAIARIYRFMQQHPVELYLVYAESEGEIFKSFMQKWAQHRQMVAKMTDIVRKNGLFGLQAEEKMMRWMFASREEKSGKLWKAINNDNVLECQKMEDNSVDLIVTSIPFSNHYEYTPTYNDFGHNEDNGKFFEQMDYLTPELMRILKPGRLACIHVKDRVLFGNATGDGMPTIDPFSEMTVFHYLKHGFRYMGRITVDTDVVRENNQTYRLGYTEMCKDGSKMGIGCPEYVLLFRKLPSDTSRAYADLPVTKNKNEYSLARWQIDAHASWKSSGNSLLSYEDMKGAGIDKIRHLFRNYEREHIYNYEEHVSFAEELEIYGKLPKTFMAVDPVSKKDWIWDDVTRMRTLNTKQSQKKRQNHICPLQLDIVERLIERYSNKGELVFDPFGGIGTVPYCAIRLKRKGLSTELNYDYWKDSLSYLYEAEMEVSAPTLFDLMDSAV
;
A
#
# COMPACT_ATOMS: atom_id res chain seq x y z
N MET A 1 -29.36 0.06 14.23
CA MET A 1 -28.30 -0.07 13.22
C MET A 1 -28.21 1.32 12.54
N LYS A 2 -27.01 1.85 12.29
CA LYS A 2 -26.84 3.09 11.51
C LYS A 2 -27.39 2.85 10.11
N ASP A 3 -27.84 3.92 9.43
CA ASP A 3 -28.19 3.82 8.02
C ASP A 3 -26.96 3.42 7.20
N TYR A 4 -27.13 2.62 6.14
CA TYR A 4 -26.03 2.16 5.28
C TYR A 4 -25.21 3.32 4.70
N ILE A 5 -25.88 4.40 4.31
CA ILE A 5 -25.21 5.60 3.81
C ILE A 5 -24.38 6.28 4.89
N GLU A 6 -24.84 6.29 6.14
CA GLU A 6 -24.07 6.81 7.26
C GLU A 6 -22.83 5.94 7.55
N PHE A 7 -22.97 4.62 7.48
CA PHE A 7 -21.84 3.69 7.55
C PHE A 7 -20.80 3.96 6.47
N LEU A 8 -21.23 4.16 5.20
CA LEU A 8 -20.32 4.48 4.11
C LEU A 8 -19.59 5.82 4.31
N LYS A 9 -20.23 6.81 4.92
CA LYS A 9 -19.59 8.08 5.29
C LYS A 9 -18.49 7.87 6.34
N ASP A 10 -18.71 6.99 7.30
CA ASP A 10 -17.71 6.66 8.33
C ASP A 10 -16.47 5.92 7.75
N LYS A 11 -16.61 5.28 6.60
CA LYS A 11 -15.48 4.67 5.87
C LYS A 11 -14.54 5.70 5.22
N MET A 12 -14.97 6.96 5.10
CA MET A 12 -14.07 7.99 4.58
C MET A 12 -12.88 8.15 5.53
N ALA A 13 -11.68 7.94 5.02
CA ALA A 13 -10.47 8.12 5.78
C ALA A 13 -10.19 9.62 5.96
N ILE A 14 -10.99 10.27 6.78
CA ILE A 14 -10.73 11.62 7.23
C ILE A 14 -9.96 11.52 8.55
N SER A 15 -8.84 12.19 8.62
CA SER A 15 -8.12 12.32 9.89
C SER A 15 -9.03 13.01 10.90
N HIS A 16 -9.35 12.31 12.00
CA HIS A 16 -10.17 12.87 13.06
C HIS A 16 -9.58 14.19 13.55
N GLN A 17 -10.46 15.19 13.74
CA GLN A 17 -10.09 16.44 14.40
C GLN A 17 -10.17 16.19 15.91
N THR A 18 -9.03 15.89 16.52
CA THR A 18 -8.92 15.63 17.95
C THR A 18 -8.52 16.88 18.76
N GLY A 19 -8.22 17.96 18.06
CA GLY A 19 -7.84 19.24 18.64
C GLY A 19 -9.02 20.17 18.94
N PHE A 20 -8.76 21.46 18.91
CA PHE A 20 -9.74 22.48 19.20
C PHE A 20 -9.58 23.71 18.28
N GLU A 21 -10.64 24.49 18.14
CA GLU A 21 -10.60 25.73 17.39
C GLU A 21 -9.82 26.82 18.15
N VAL A 22 -8.91 27.49 17.43
CA VAL A 22 -8.06 28.57 17.96
C VAL A 22 -8.49 29.89 17.38
N ARG A 23 -8.77 30.87 18.25
CA ARG A 23 -9.08 32.23 17.85
C ARG A 23 -7.83 32.99 17.44
N PRO A 24 -7.91 33.93 16.49
CA PRO A 24 -6.75 34.70 16.03
C PRO A 24 -5.97 35.42 17.15
N GLU A 25 -6.65 35.85 18.21
CA GLU A 25 -6.09 36.57 19.35
C GLU A 25 -5.22 35.69 20.27
N GLU A 26 -5.39 34.39 20.22
CA GLU A 26 -4.60 33.42 20.99
C GLU A 26 -3.20 33.19 20.38
N ILE A 27 -3.01 33.57 19.12
CA ILE A 27 -1.77 33.43 18.35
C ILE A 27 -0.97 34.72 18.41
N SER A 28 0.35 34.59 18.54
CA SER A 28 1.26 35.75 18.59
C SER A 28 1.03 36.70 17.39
N PRO A 29 0.82 38.00 17.65
CA PRO A 29 0.56 38.99 16.59
C PRO A 29 1.75 39.16 15.63
N TYR A 30 2.94 38.84 16.08
CA TYR A 30 4.20 39.03 15.33
C TYR A 30 4.45 37.96 14.24
N LEU A 31 3.65 36.90 14.20
CA LEU A 31 3.81 35.84 13.21
C LEU A 31 3.22 36.24 11.85
N TYR A 32 3.82 35.75 10.80
CA TYR A 32 3.29 35.94 9.44
C TYR A 32 1.93 35.26 9.28
N PRO A 33 1.06 35.79 8.39
CA PRO A 33 -0.30 35.25 8.21
C PRO A 33 -0.33 33.77 7.89
N HIS A 34 0.50 33.28 6.97
CA HIS A 34 0.60 31.86 6.61
C HIS A 34 1.02 30.97 7.78
N VAL A 35 1.88 31.47 8.69
CA VAL A 35 2.26 30.76 9.92
C VAL A 35 1.07 30.66 10.88
N LYS A 36 0.33 31.74 11.06
CA LYS A 36 -0.90 31.77 11.90
C LYS A 36 -1.91 30.75 11.43
N ASP A 37 -2.18 30.69 10.15
CA ASP A 37 -3.13 29.70 9.61
C ASP A 37 -2.61 28.26 9.72
N THR A 38 -1.31 28.03 9.54
CA THR A 38 -0.68 26.73 9.80
C THR A 38 -0.83 26.29 11.26
N VAL A 39 -0.62 27.20 12.21
CA VAL A 39 -0.80 26.93 13.65
C VAL A 39 -2.27 26.58 13.96
N ARG A 40 -3.23 27.37 13.45
CA ARG A 40 -4.67 27.09 13.64
C ARG A 40 -5.07 25.72 13.08
N TRP A 41 -4.68 25.43 11.87
CA TRP A 41 -4.93 24.14 11.20
C TRP A 41 -4.32 22.96 11.97
N ALA A 42 -3.08 23.09 12.41
CA ALA A 42 -2.40 22.05 13.17
C ALA A 42 -3.10 21.75 14.48
N ILE A 43 -3.42 22.80 15.27
CA ILE A 43 -4.07 22.64 16.57
C ILE A 43 -5.49 22.10 16.42
N SER A 44 -6.27 22.56 15.45
CA SER A 44 -7.63 22.03 15.22
C SER A 44 -7.60 20.53 14.91
N GLY A 45 -6.56 20.07 14.26
CA GLY A 45 -6.40 18.65 13.95
C GLY A 45 -5.88 17.81 15.12
N GLY A 46 -5.11 18.38 16.04
CA GLY A 46 -4.55 17.71 17.23
C GLY A 46 -3.34 16.81 16.94
N CYS A 47 -3.35 16.05 15.84
CA CYS A 47 -2.24 15.21 15.37
C CYS A 47 -1.99 15.48 13.89
N ARG A 48 -0.94 16.24 13.54
CA ARG A 48 -0.70 16.76 12.19
C ARG A 48 0.78 16.77 11.81
N ALA A 49 1.01 16.68 10.50
CA ALA A 49 2.34 16.82 9.92
C ALA A 49 2.49 18.18 9.21
N ILE A 50 3.61 18.85 9.44
CA ILE A 50 3.97 20.13 8.86
C ILE A 50 5.17 19.92 7.94
N PHE A 51 4.91 19.70 6.66
CA PHE A 51 5.92 19.49 5.63
C PHE A 51 6.16 20.81 4.88
N SER A 52 6.97 21.66 5.46
CA SER A 52 7.23 22.97 4.91
C SER A 52 8.69 23.11 4.48
N SER A 53 8.90 23.76 3.34
CA SER A 53 10.22 24.05 2.78
C SER A 53 11.10 24.84 3.74
N PHE A 54 12.38 24.85 3.44
CA PHE A 54 13.35 25.61 4.23
C PHE A 54 13.01 27.11 4.20
N GLY A 55 13.14 27.77 5.35
CA GLY A 55 12.80 29.20 5.49
C GLY A 55 11.34 29.51 5.81
N MET A 56 10.43 28.51 5.77
CA MET A 56 9.00 28.68 6.08
C MET A 56 8.68 28.72 7.57
N GLN A 57 9.64 29.04 8.41
CA GLN A 57 9.51 29.26 9.86
C GLN A 57 8.99 28.03 10.66
N LYS A 58 9.38 26.82 10.29
CA LYS A 58 9.00 25.58 11.01
C LYS A 58 9.23 25.64 12.50
N THR A 59 10.40 26.13 12.93
CA THR A 59 10.81 26.21 14.34
C THR A 59 9.83 27.06 15.15
N VAL A 60 9.50 28.25 14.67
CA VAL A 60 8.56 29.17 15.33
C VAL A 60 7.14 28.61 15.29
N THR A 61 6.73 27.95 14.20
CA THR A 61 5.43 27.30 14.07
C THR A 61 5.24 26.22 15.15
N GLN A 62 6.25 25.35 15.35
CA GLN A 62 6.21 24.30 16.38
C GLN A 62 6.13 24.89 17.79
N LEU A 63 6.95 25.89 18.08
CA LEU A 63 6.94 26.59 19.37
C LEU A 63 5.58 27.21 19.67
N GLU A 64 4.96 27.87 18.68
CA GLU A 64 3.66 28.52 18.85
C GLU A 64 2.53 27.50 19.04
N ILE A 65 2.56 26.39 18.32
CA ILE A 65 1.61 25.28 18.51
C ILE A 65 1.65 24.80 19.96
N LEU A 66 2.85 24.50 20.48
CA LEU A 66 3.00 24.06 21.86
C LEU A 66 2.52 25.12 22.85
N ARG A 67 2.89 26.39 22.64
CA ARG A 67 2.49 27.51 23.51
C ARG A 67 0.96 27.64 23.61
N VAL A 68 0.26 27.65 22.46
CA VAL A 68 -1.20 27.81 22.41
C VAL A 68 -1.90 26.61 23.05
N ILE A 69 -1.47 25.38 22.76
CA ILE A 69 -2.05 24.17 23.38
C ILE A 69 -1.88 24.23 24.89
N LEU A 70 -0.65 24.48 25.40
CA LEU A 70 -0.38 24.47 26.83
C LEU A 70 -1.07 25.60 27.59
N ASN A 71 -1.26 26.76 26.99
CA ASN A 71 -2.05 27.86 27.58
C ASN A 71 -3.51 27.45 27.82
N ARG A 72 -4.06 26.55 26.99
CA ARG A 72 -5.44 26.11 27.10
C ARG A 72 -5.64 24.84 27.92
N THR A 73 -4.72 23.87 27.76
CA THR A 73 -4.84 22.53 28.37
C THR A 73 -4.00 22.38 29.66
N GLY A 74 -3.04 23.27 29.89
CA GLY A 74 -2.03 23.07 30.91
C GLY A 74 -1.02 21.98 30.56
N GLY A 75 -0.25 21.56 31.58
CA GLY A 75 0.75 20.49 31.43
C GLY A 75 2.10 20.97 30.88
N LYS A 76 2.82 20.05 30.23
CA LYS A 76 4.16 20.28 29.68
C LYS A 76 4.25 19.85 28.22
N GLY A 77 5.11 20.51 27.46
CA GLY A 77 5.36 20.23 26.04
C GLY A 77 6.81 19.86 25.76
N LEU A 78 7.03 18.94 24.82
CA LEU A 78 8.36 18.49 24.43
C LEU A 78 8.57 18.64 22.94
N ILE A 79 9.67 19.29 22.56
CA ILE A 79 10.19 19.28 21.20
C ILE A 79 11.37 18.32 21.15
N VAL A 80 11.36 17.37 20.22
CA VAL A 80 12.46 16.45 19.96
C VAL A 80 13.08 16.82 18.62
N CYS A 81 14.36 17.15 18.62
CA CYS A 81 15.07 17.61 17.43
C CYS A 81 16.50 17.05 17.36
N PRO A 82 17.20 17.17 16.22
CA PRO A 82 18.63 16.90 16.17
C PRO A 82 19.43 17.76 17.16
N LYS A 83 20.48 17.21 17.79
CA LYS A 83 21.25 17.86 18.85
C LYS A 83 21.68 19.29 18.51
N ARG A 84 22.12 19.55 17.25
CA ARG A 84 22.60 20.86 16.82
C ARG A 84 21.49 21.90 16.58
N VAL A 85 20.23 21.47 16.43
CA VAL A 85 19.07 22.35 16.21
C VAL A 85 18.53 22.90 17.55
N VAL A 86 18.90 22.30 18.68
CA VAL A 86 18.46 22.73 20.02
C VAL A 86 18.68 24.24 20.23
N VAL A 87 19.87 24.76 19.93
CA VAL A 87 20.21 26.17 20.11
C VAL A 87 19.30 27.09 19.28
N GLU A 88 18.89 26.67 18.11
CA GLU A 88 17.97 27.44 17.25
C GLU A 88 16.60 27.56 17.94
N PHE A 89 16.05 26.45 18.50
CA PHE A 89 14.78 26.52 19.25
C PHE A 89 14.85 27.49 20.42
N LEU A 90 15.92 27.45 21.21
CA LEU A 90 16.11 28.35 22.34
C LEU A 90 16.16 29.84 21.90
N THR A 91 16.93 30.12 20.85
CA THR A 91 17.09 31.48 20.30
C THR A 91 15.81 32.00 19.68
N GLN A 92 15.12 31.17 18.88
CA GLN A 92 13.89 31.58 18.21
C GLN A 92 12.72 31.77 19.16
N ALA A 93 12.65 30.98 20.24
CA ALA A 93 11.63 31.13 21.29
C ALA A 93 11.74 32.50 21.98
N GLU A 94 12.95 32.92 22.35
CA GLU A 94 13.19 34.20 22.98
C GLU A 94 12.97 35.36 22.02
N LYS A 95 13.55 35.28 20.80
CA LYS A 95 13.52 36.34 19.80
C LYS A 95 12.14 36.66 19.27
N HIS A 96 11.33 35.63 18.91
CA HIS A 96 10.05 35.80 18.22
C HIS A 96 8.83 35.68 19.14
N LEU A 97 8.92 34.96 20.24
CA LEU A 97 7.79 34.71 21.12
C LEU A 97 8.00 35.25 22.55
N GLY A 98 9.19 35.80 22.88
CA GLY A 98 9.51 36.32 24.19
C GLY A 98 9.42 35.27 25.30
N MET A 99 9.56 33.99 24.98
CA MET A 99 9.41 32.92 25.95
C MET A 99 10.72 32.14 26.17
N LYS A 100 10.87 31.60 27.39
CA LYS A 100 11.99 30.74 27.72
C LYS A 100 11.62 29.27 27.48
N VAL A 101 12.51 28.56 26.82
CA VAL A 101 12.47 27.12 26.58
C VAL A 101 13.74 26.52 27.18
N THR A 102 13.64 25.34 27.76
CA THR A 102 14.77 24.70 28.43
C THR A 102 15.20 23.43 27.73
N TYR A 103 16.50 23.28 27.49
CA TYR A 103 17.06 22.01 27.03
C TYR A 103 17.14 21.02 28.20
N VAL A 104 16.58 19.83 28.02
CA VAL A 104 16.56 18.76 29.03
C VAL A 104 17.21 17.49 28.50
N ARG A 105 17.94 16.79 29.37
CA ARG A 105 18.71 15.58 29.02
C ARG A 105 18.18 14.35 29.73
N THR A 106 17.59 14.54 30.93
CA THR A 106 17.11 13.43 31.77
C THR A 106 15.69 13.67 32.25
N MET A 107 15.02 12.61 32.66
CA MET A 107 13.66 12.69 33.21
C MET A 107 13.65 13.47 34.56
N GLN A 108 14.75 13.47 35.28
CA GLN A 108 14.88 14.27 36.50
C GLN A 108 14.87 15.77 36.19
N GLU A 109 15.62 16.20 35.16
CA GLU A 109 15.61 17.60 34.70
C GLU A 109 14.21 18.00 34.21
N VAL A 110 13.50 17.13 33.52
CA VAL A 110 12.11 17.36 33.07
C VAL A 110 11.18 17.65 34.24
N LYS A 111 11.25 16.84 35.31
CA LYS A 111 10.40 17.02 36.50
C LYS A 111 10.72 18.31 37.28
N GLN A 112 11.97 18.73 37.31
CA GLN A 112 12.43 19.93 38.00
C GLN A 112 12.37 21.20 37.14
N CYS A 113 12.11 21.07 35.84
CA CYS A 113 12.13 22.16 34.88
C CYS A 113 11.05 23.21 35.21
N PRO A 114 11.42 24.50 35.36
CA PRO A 114 10.47 25.58 35.65
C PRO A 114 9.66 25.99 34.40
N THR A 115 10.15 25.71 33.18
CA THR A 115 9.44 26.06 31.96
C THR A 115 8.44 24.97 31.55
N ASN A 116 7.38 25.37 30.85
CA ASN A 116 6.38 24.43 30.34
C ASN A 116 6.75 23.80 29.00
N ILE A 117 7.65 24.43 28.24
CA ILE A 117 8.16 23.91 26.98
C ILE A 117 9.62 23.55 27.13
N MET A 118 9.93 22.31 26.73
CA MET A 118 11.27 21.74 26.80
C MET A 118 11.69 21.25 25.42
N VAL A 119 13.00 21.25 25.20
CA VAL A 119 13.62 20.70 23.99
C VAL A 119 14.59 19.61 24.39
N THR A 120 14.64 18.53 23.58
CA THR A 120 15.62 17.46 23.74
C THR A 120 16.03 16.88 22.38
N ASN A 121 17.00 15.97 22.38
CA ASN A 121 17.42 15.30 21.15
C ASN A 121 16.91 13.85 21.08
N TYR A 122 16.89 13.30 19.87
CA TYR A 122 16.32 11.98 19.58
C TYR A 122 16.92 10.86 20.43
N GLU A 123 18.23 10.89 20.66
CA GLU A 123 18.95 9.87 21.43
C GLU A 123 18.50 9.81 22.89
N ARG A 124 18.17 10.95 23.49
CA ARG A 124 17.70 11.02 24.89
C ARG A 124 16.31 10.40 25.08
N VAL A 125 15.48 10.44 24.05
CA VAL A 125 14.15 9.81 24.06
C VAL A 125 14.26 8.33 23.68
N ARG A 126 15.08 7.99 22.68
CA ARG A 126 15.20 6.62 22.18
C ARG A 126 16.03 5.73 23.11
N ASP A 127 17.22 6.15 23.46
CA ASP A 127 18.21 5.34 24.19
C ASP A 127 18.34 5.75 25.67
N GLY A 128 18.13 7.04 25.97
CA GLY A 128 18.28 7.60 27.32
C GLY A 128 19.72 7.84 27.72
N GLU A 129 19.92 8.08 29.00
CA GLU A 129 21.23 8.13 29.68
C GLU A 129 21.21 7.04 30.74
N ASP A 130 22.21 6.15 30.74
CA ASP A 130 22.27 4.97 31.63
C ASP A 130 20.96 4.12 31.60
N GLY A 131 20.28 4.06 30.44
CA GLY A 131 19.04 3.35 30.26
C GLY A 131 17.78 4.06 30.75
N ILE A 132 17.90 5.27 31.32
CA ILE A 132 16.77 6.10 31.77
C ILE A 132 16.39 7.06 30.63
N ARG A 133 15.25 6.83 30.04
CA ARG A 133 14.71 7.62 28.91
C ARG A 133 13.87 8.79 29.37
N ILE A 134 13.74 9.80 28.52
CA ILE A 134 12.68 10.81 28.68
C ILE A 134 11.39 10.19 28.18
N GLU A 135 10.37 10.10 29.04
CA GLU A 135 9.09 9.45 28.77
C GLU A 135 8.11 10.41 28.07
N PRO A 136 7.75 10.19 26.79
CA PRO A 136 6.85 11.09 26.06
C PRO A 136 5.44 11.17 26.66
N SER A 137 4.93 10.10 27.27
CA SER A 137 3.61 10.06 27.93
C SER A 137 3.45 11.07 29.07
N TYR A 138 4.54 11.59 29.59
CA TYR A 138 4.54 12.68 30.60
C TYR A 138 4.05 14.02 30.04
N PHE A 139 4.10 14.20 28.71
CA PHE A 139 3.81 15.46 28.05
C PHE A 139 2.41 15.50 27.46
N THR A 140 1.75 16.65 27.55
CA THR A 140 0.46 16.93 26.93
C THR A 140 0.59 17.07 25.40
N VAL A 141 1.70 17.65 24.94
CA VAL A 141 1.97 17.91 23.53
C VAL A 141 3.43 17.63 23.19
N THR A 142 3.64 17.00 22.05
CA THR A 142 4.98 16.73 21.51
C THR A 142 5.09 17.16 20.06
N SER A 143 6.28 17.59 19.66
CA SER A 143 6.61 17.87 18.25
C SER A 143 7.99 17.30 17.91
N LEU A 144 8.07 16.56 16.80
CA LEU A 144 9.33 16.05 16.27
C LEU A 144 9.80 16.96 15.14
N ASP A 145 10.96 17.58 15.28
CA ASP A 145 11.60 18.36 14.21
C ASP A 145 12.59 17.52 13.44
N GLU A 146 12.69 17.75 12.14
CA GLU A 146 13.38 16.88 11.18
C GLU A 146 12.98 15.41 11.33
N ALA A 147 11.66 15.17 11.34
CA ALA A 147 11.04 13.89 11.60
C ALA A 147 11.30 12.82 10.49
N ASN A 148 12.20 13.11 9.57
CA ASN A 148 12.65 12.17 8.53
C ASN A 148 13.23 10.85 9.08
N VAL A 149 13.57 10.79 10.34
CA VAL A 149 13.96 9.58 11.07
C VAL A 149 12.85 8.53 11.13
N LEU A 150 11.59 8.92 10.96
CA LEU A 150 10.42 8.03 10.96
C LEU A 150 10.15 7.36 9.59
N ARG A 151 10.86 7.68 8.53
CA ARG A 151 10.60 7.19 7.15
C ARG A 151 10.74 5.68 6.95
N GLY A 152 11.52 5.03 7.78
CA GLY A 152 11.84 3.60 7.65
C GLY A 152 11.11 2.75 8.66
N PHE A 153 10.17 1.91 8.22
CA PHE A 153 9.46 0.98 9.10
C PHE A 153 10.40 0.12 9.97
N GLY A 154 11.52 -0.35 9.40
CA GLY A 154 12.50 -1.20 10.09
C GLY A 154 13.56 -0.45 10.91
N THR A 155 13.47 0.88 11.02
CA THR A 155 14.44 1.63 11.82
C THR A 155 14.14 1.51 13.32
N LYS A 156 15.18 1.40 14.14
CA LYS A 156 15.04 1.35 15.60
C LYS A 156 14.20 2.52 16.12
N THR A 157 14.47 3.74 15.63
CA THR A 157 13.74 4.94 16.05
C THR A 157 12.24 4.84 15.77
N TYR A 158 11.82 4.37 14.58
CA TYR A 158 10.41 4.21 14.26
C TYR A 158 9.73 3.19 15.18
N GLN A 159 10.33 2.02 15.34
CA GLN A 159 9.79 0.93 16.16
C GLN A 159 9.64 1.31 17.62
N GLU A 160 10.60 2.06 18.17
CA GLU A 160 10.58 2.53 19.56
C GLU A 160 9.56 3.69 19.74
N PHE A 161 9.53 4.66 18.82
CA PHE A 161 8.73 5.87 18.96
C PHE A 161 7.24 5.61 18.79
N LEU A 162 6.85 4.67 17.93
CA LEU A 162 5.44 4.39 17.69
C LEU A 162 4.67 4.06 18.99
N PRO A 163 5.07 3.08 19.80
CA PRO A 163 4.40 2.80 21.09
C PRO A 163 4.64 3.87 22.15
N MET A 164 5.85 4.49 22.22
CA MET A 164 6.18 5.48 23.23
C MET A 164 5.34 6.76 23.18
N PHE A 165 4.97 7.18 21.97
CA PHE A 165 4.19 8.39 21.76
C PHE A 165 2.69 8.13 21.60
N ALA A 166 2.23 6.89 21.59
CA ALA A 166 0.84 6.53 21.29
C ALA A 166 -0.17 7.23 22.21
N GLU A 167 0.16 7.40 23.48
CA GLU A 167 -0.71 8.01 24.52
C GLU A 167 -0.63 9.53 24.59
N VAL A 168 0.30 10.18 23.83
CA VAL A 168 0.41 11.64 23.83
C VAL A 168 -0.78 12.25 23.09
N PRO A 169 -1.60 13.11 23.73
CA PRO A 169 -2.83 13.63 23.10
C PRO A 169 -2.60 14.48 21.84
N TYR A 170 -1.56 15.33 21.86
CA TYR A 170 -1.24 16.24 20.76
C TYR A 170 0.13 15.91 20.20
N ARG A 171 0.17 15.42 18.95
CA ARG A 171 1.42 14.98 18.31
C ARG A 171 1.63 15.70 16.98
N PHE A 172 2.81 16.28 16.83
CA PHE A 172 3.18 16.96 15.59
C PHE A 172 4.51 16.43 15.06
N VAL A 173 4.64 16.47 13.75
CA VAL A 173 5.90 16.21 13.08
C VAL A 173 6.19 17.33 12.09
N ALA A 174 7.43 17.73 11.97
CA ALA A 174 7.86 18.75 11.04
C ALA A 174 9.12 18.30 10.27
N THR A 175 9.15 18.50 8.95
CA THR A 175 10.33 18.29 8.13
C THR A 175 10.17 18.97 6.75
N ALA A 176 11.30 19.31 6.11
CA ALA A 176 11.29 19.79 4.73
C ALA A 176 11.35 18.66 3.70
N THR A 177 11.71 17.44 4.10
CA THR A 177 11.97 16.30 3.20
C THR A 177 11.22 15.04 3.67
N PRO A 178 9.87 15.04 3.61
CA PRO A 178 9.07 13.95 4.18
C PRO A 178 9.22 12.63 3.42
N SER A 179 9.42 12.67 2.09
CA SER A 179 9.45 11.47 1.25
C SER A 179 10.39 11.64 0.05
N PRO A 180 11.72 11.63 0.29
CA PRO A 180 12.68 11.89 -0.78
C PRO A 180 12.86 10.72 -1.75
N ASN A 181 12.49 9.47 -1.35
CA ASN A 181 12.74 8.30 -2.16
C ASN A 181 11.47 7.68 -2.72
N ARG A 182 10.41 7.51 -1.91
CA ARG A 182 9.18 6.79 -2.30
C ARG A 182 7.98 7.33 -1.54
N TYR A 183 6.82 7.44 -2.19
CA TYR A 183 5.57 7.90 -1.57
C TYR A 183 5.14 7.09 -0.35
N LYS A 184 5.49 5.79 -0.30
CA LYS A 184 5.22 4.96 0.87
C LYS A 184 5.87 5.46 2.18
N GLU A 185 6.88 6.33 2.10
CA GLU A 185 7.49 6.90 3.30
C GLU A 185 6.51 7.80 4.08
N LEU A 186 5.52 8.39 3.40
CA LEU A 186 4.49 9.23 4.02
C LEU A 186 3.59 8.46 4.98
N ILE A 187 3.30 7.19 4.71
CA ILE A 187 2.40 6.41 5.57
C ILE A 187 2.95 6.17 6.98
N HIS A 188 4.27 6.22 7.15
CA HIS A 188 4.89 6.03 8.46
C HIS A 188 4.60 7.21 9.39
N TYR A 189 4.52 8.43 8.85
CA TYR A 189 4.08 9.60 9.64
C TYR A 189 2.61 9.47 10.03
N ALA A 190 1.76 8.97 9.13
CA ALA A 190 0.35 8.71 9.44
C ALA A 190 0.20 7.69 10.59
N GLY A 191 1.02 6.63 10.59
CA GLY A 191 1.07 5.65 11.67
C GLY A 191 1.48 6.27 12.99
N TYR A 192 2.56 7.06 13.02
CA TYR A 192 3.03 7.76 14.21
C TYR A 192 1.98 8.75 14.76
N LEU A 193 1.29 9.47 13.88
CA LEU A 193 0.23 10.42 14.25
C LEU A 193 -1.08 9.75 14.67
N GLY A 194 -1.20 8.43 14.48
CA GLY A 194 -2.42 7.70 14.80
C GLY A 194 -3.58 7.95 13.81
N VAL A 195 -3.26 8.43 12.61
CA VAL A 195 -4.24 8.70 11.55
C VAL A 195 -4.75 7.41 10.89
N MET A 196 -3.82 6.50 10.62
CA MET A 196 -4.10 5.18 10.06
C MET A 196 -2.91 4.26 10.32
N ASP A 197 -3.16 3.01 10.64
CA ASP A 197 -2.10 2.01 10.78
C ASP A 197 -1.29 1.86 9.49
N THR A 198 0.02 1.69 9.64
CA THR A 198 0.93 1.61 8.49
C THR A 198 0.62 0.43 7.57
N GLY A 199 0.24 -0.72 8.12
CA GLY A 199 -0.14 -1.91 7.36
C GLY A 199 -1.43 -1.69 6.57
N GLN A 200 -2.42 -1.06 7.19
CA GLN A 200 -3.67 -0.65 6.55
C GLN A 200 -3.42 0.32 5.39
N ALA A 201 -2.62 1.37 5.61
CA ALA A 201 -2.28 2.34 4.58
C ALA A 201 -1.52 1.70 3.40
N LEU A 202 -0.61 0.74 3.68
CA LEU A 202 0.08 -0.03 2.65
C LEU A 202 -0.90 -0.84 1.80
N THR A 203 -1.78 -1.59 2.43
CA THR A 203 -2.77 -2.43 1.73
C THR A 203 -3.74 -1.59 0.92
N ARG A 204 -4.16 -0.44 1.48
CA ARG A 204 -5.14 0.43 0.87
C ARG A 204 -4.63 1.15 -0.37
N PHE A 205 -3.40 1.64 -0.37
CA PHE A 205 -2.88 2.56 -1.38
C PHE A 205 -1.78 2.00 -2.27
N PHE A 206 -1.12 0.90 -1.88
CA PHE A 206 0.08 0.42 -2.57
C PHE A 206 -0.06 -1.01 -3.08
N GLN A 207 0.50 -1.26 -4.27
CA GLN A 207 0.62 -2.57 -4.89
C GLN A 207 2.09 -2.99 -5.00
N ARG A 208 2.32 -4.30 -5.07
CA ARG A 208 3.65 -4.82 -5.38
C ARG A 208 3.95 -4.62 -6.86
N ASP A 209 5.12 -4.09 -7.14
CA ASP A 209 5.65 -4.04 -8.49
C ASP A 209 6.10 -5.45 -8.91
N SER A 210 5.42 -6.02 -9.89
CA SER A 210 5.73 -7.38 -10.40
C SER A 210 7.10 -7.48 -11.06
N THR A 211 7.72 -6.36 -11.41
CA THR A 211 9.01 -6.31 -12.11
C THR A 211 10.21 -6.19 -11.18
N LYS A 212 10.01 -5.75 -9.94
CA LYS A 212 11.09 -5.54 -8.96
C LYS A 212 10.68 -6.04 -7.58
N ALA A 213 11.40 -7.03 -7.07
CA ALA A 213 11.18 -7.55 -5.72
C ALA A 213 11.24 -6.43 -4.66
N ASN A 214 10.30 -6.44 -3.71
CA ASN A 214 10.18 -5.45 -2.62
C ASN A 214 9.90 -4.00 -3.05
N ASN A 215 9.53 -3.75 -4.30
CA ASN A 215 9.09 -2.44 -4.74
C ASN A 215 7.57 -2.31 -4.60
N LEU A 216 7.14 -1.32 -3.81
CA LEU A 216 5.73 -0.97 -3.63
C LEU A 216 5.47 0.35 -4.36
N THR A 217 4.52 0.33 -5.27
CA THR A 217 4.07 1.49 -6.04
C THR A 217 2.64 1.83 -5.67
N LEU A 218 2.29 3.11 -5.75
CA LEU A 218 0.92 3.56 -5.53
C LEU A 218 0.02 2.98 -6.63
N TYR A 219 -1.18 2.49 -6.27
CA TYR A 219 -2.18 2.11 -7.27
C TYR A 219 -2.53 3.32 -8.13
N PRO A 220 -2.45 3.24 -9.48
CA PRO A 220 -2.73 4.40 -10.35
C PRO A 220 -4.14 4.99 -10.13
N HIS A 221 -5.14 4.15 -9.93
CA HIS A 221 -6.53 4.56 -9.68
C HIS A 221 -6.75 5.12 -8.26
N LYS A 222 -5.86 4.85 -7.31
CA LYS A 222 -5.88 5.36 -5.93
C LYS A 222 -5.06 6.62 -5.72
N GLU A 223 -4.32 7.07 -6.71
CA GLU A 223 -3.39 8.19 -6.54
C GLU A 223 -4.10 9.45 -6.04
N LYS A 224 -5.27 9.78 -6.60
CA LYS A 224 -6.04 10.96 -6.19
C LYS A 224 -6.58 10.83 -4.77
N GLU A 225 -7.10 9.66 -4.40
CA GLU A 225 -7.59 9.37 -3.05
C GLU A 225 -6.45 9.45 -2.02
N PHE A 226 -5.30 8.85 -2.33
CA PHE A 226 -4.11 8.92 -1.48
C PHE A 226 -3.71 10.37 -1.18
N TRP A 227 -3.63 11.23 -2.20
CA TRP A 227 -3.24 12.61 -1.99
C TRP A 227 -4.29 13.45 -1.26
N LEU A 228 -5.58 13.19 -1.50
CA LEU A 228 -6.65 13.80 -0.72
C LEU A 228 -6.59 13.35 0.75
N TRP A 229 -6.37 12.05 1.01
CA TRP A 229 -6.17 11.55 2.35
C TRP A 229 -4.93 12.16 3.02
N VAL A 230 -3.80 12.25 2.34
CA VAL A 230 -2.59 12.90 2.89
C VAL A 230 -2.89 14.36 3.25
N SER A 231 -3.65 15.11 2.44
CA SER A 231 -3.99 16.51 2.72
C SER A 231 -4.88 16.70 3.96
N THR A 232 -5.53 15.67 4.47
CA THR A 232 -6.34 15.75 5.69
C THR A 232 -5.51 15.81 6.97
N TRP A 233 -4.28 15.34 6.94
CA TRP A 233 -3.40 15.25 8.11
C TRP A 233 -1.99 15.85 7.90
N ALA A 234 -1.59 16.15 6.67
CA ALA A 234 -0.30 16.71 6.33
C ALA A 234 -0.43 17.98 5.50
N LEU A 235 0.25 19.04 5.89
CA LEU A 235 0.32 20.29 5.17
C LEU A 235 1.67 20.42 4.47
N PHE A 236 1.64 20.64 3.16
CA PHE A 236 2.83 20.92 2.35
C PHE A 236 2.85 22.39 1.96
N LEU A 237 3.90 23.08 2.37
CA LEU A 237 4.12 24.49 2.09
C LEU A 237 5.49 24.72 1.48
N THR A 238 5.53 25.39 0.33
CA THR A 238 6.77 25.83 -0.30
C THR A 238 6.97 27.33 -0.16
N LYS A 239 5.89 28.08 -0.18
CA LYS A 239 5.86 29.54 -0.12
C LYS A 239 4.49 30.04 0.36
N PRO A 240 4.37 31.28 0.83
CA PRO A 240 3.12 31.82 1.34
C PRO A 240 1.94 31.77 0.39
N SER A 241 2.17 31.91 -0.93
CA SER A 241 1.10 31.87 -1.93
C SER A 241 0.45 30.48 -2.07
N ASP A 242 1.01 29.43 -1.50
CA ASP A 242 0.33 28.14 -1.40
C ASP A 242 -0.94 28.24 -0.53
N LEU A 243 -0.99 29.20 0.38
CA LEU A 243 -2.14 29.55 1.22
C LEU A 243 -2.84 30.86 0.79
N GLY A 244 -2.52 31.39 -0.38
CA GLY A 244 -3.12 32.62 -0.90
C GLY A 244 -2.50 33.93 -0.40
N TYR A 245 -1.39 33.88 0.28
CA TYR A 245 -0.66 35.07 0.76
C TYR A 245 0.42 35.54 -0.24
N PRO A 246 0.80 36.83 -0.22
CA PRO A 246 1.89 37.32 -1.08
C PRO A 246 3.24 36.67 -0.74
N ASP A 247 4.04 36.38 -1.76
CA ASP A 247 5.38 35.76 -1.63
C ASP A 247 6.51 36.78 -1.32
N ILE A 248 6.20 37.95 -0.77
CA ILE A 248 7.18 39.01 -0.49
C ILE A 248 8.31 38.47 0.42
N GLY A 249 9.53 38.51 -0.11
CA GLY A 249 10.72 37.98 0.56
C GLY A 249 10.91 36.44 0.48
N TYR A 250 9.98 35.73 -0.12
CA TYR A 250 10.05 34.26 -0.33
C TYR A 250 10.35 33.87 -1.76
N GLU A 251 10.52 34.84 -2.66
CA GLU A 251 10.98 34.59 -4.01
C GLU A 251 12.46 34.24 -3.99
N LEU A 252 12.74 32.98 -4.32
CA LEU A 252 14.13 32.52 -4.40
C LEU A 252 14.72 32.87 -5.75
N PRO A 253 16.01 33.30 -5.80
CA PRO A 253 16.69 33.50 -7.04
C PRO A 253 16.88 32.20 -7.82
N GLU A 254 17.37 32.28 -9.04
CA GLU A 254 17.60 31.10 -9.86
C GLU A 254 18.62 30.14 -9.21
N LEU A 255 18.33 28.84 -9.24
CA LEU A 255 19.29 27.80 -8.89
C LEU A 255 19.88 27.22 -10.17
N ARG A 256 21.17 27.44 -10.39
CA ARG A 256 21.92 26.92 -11.51
C ARG A 256 22.73 25.72 -11.08
N VAL A 257 22.45 24.60 -11.72
CA VAL A 257 23.15 23.35 -11.44
C VAL A 257 24.13 23.08 -12.55
N HIS A 258 25.42 23.02 -12.21
CA HIS A 258 26.52 22.74 -13.11
C HIS A 258 26.96 21.30 -12.94
N GLU A 259 26.97 20.55 -14.03
CA GLU A 259 27.47 19.19 -14.10
C GLU A 259 28.96 19.20 -14.44
N GLU A 260 29.80 18.76 -13.52
CA GLU A 260 31.26 18.77 -13.66
C GLU A 260 31.80 17.31 -13.64
N VAL A 261 31.91 16.74 -14.84
CA VAL A 261 32.34 15.36 -15.03
C VAL A 261 33.88 15.30 -15.09
N VAL A 262 34.43 14.33 -14.36
CA VAL A 262 35.88 14.08 -14.35
C VAL A 262 36.16 12.77 -15.06
N SER A 263 37.11 12.80 -16.01
CA SER A 263 37.54 11.61 -16.74
C SER A 263 38.23 10.61 -15.82
N VAL A 264 37.99 9.34 -16.06
CA VAL A 264 38.55 8.24 -15.29
C VAL A 264 39.73 7.62 -16.00
N ASP A 265 40.84 7.43 -15.28
CA ASP A 265 41.98 6.68 -15.81
C ASP A 265 41.65 5.18 -15.84
N ASN A 266 41.33 4.65 -17.02
CA ASN A 266 41.01 3.26 -17.25
C ASN A 266 42.24 2.32 -17.17
N SER A 267 43.47 2.85 -17.11
CA SER A 267 44.67 2.03 -17.00
C SER A 267 44.77 1.25 -15.67
N THR A 268 44.00 1.68 -14.66
CA THR A 268 43.91 1.06 -13.34
C THR A 268 42.63 0.20 -13.17
N ALA A 269 41.92 -0.13 -14.25
CA ALA A 269 40.83 -1.09 -14.23
C ALA A 269 41.33 -2.45 -13.79
N GLY A 270 40.86 -2.94 -12.62
CA GLY A 270 41.30 -4.21 -12.07
C GLY A 270 40.89 -5.42 -12.92
N ALA A 271 41.33 -6.62 -12.51
CA ALA A 271 40.88 -7.89 -13.09
C ALA A 271 39.51 -8.27 -12.55
N ASP A 272 38.68 -8.98 -13.34
CA ASP A 272 37.45 -9.60 -12.88
C ASP A 272 37.74 -10.83 -11.97
N ARG A 273 36.65 -11.51 -11.52
CA ARG A 273 36.77 -12.71 -10.65
C ARG A 273 37.47 -13.87 -11.33
N ASP A 274 37.56 -13.86 -12.66
CA ASP A 274 38.19 -14.89 -13.48
C ASP A 274 39.62 -14.49 -13.91
N GLY A 275 40.14 -13.34 -13.44
CA GLY A 275 41.51 -12.88 -13.66
C GLY A 275 41.75 -12.15 -14.99
N GLN A 276 40.70 -11.84 -15.77
CA GLN A 276 40.82 -11.03 -16.99
C GLN A 276 40.90 -9.55 -16.66
N VAL A 277 41.85 -8.84 -17.24
CA VAL A 277 42.00 -7.39 -17.11
C VAL A 277 40.84 -6.71 -17.83
N LYS A 278 40.05 -5.91 -17.09
CA LYS A 278 38.92 -5.15 -17.65
C LYS A 278 39.44 -4.00 -18.51
N MET A 279 38.92 -3.87 -19.71
CA MET A 279 39.25 -2.74 -20.61
C MET A 279 38.67 -1.42 -20.14
N PHE A 280 37.56 -1.44 -19.36
CA PHE A 280 36.89 -0.28 -18.80
C PHE A 280 36.52 -0.55 -17.35
N ARG A 281 36.48 0.48 -16.51
CA ARG A 281 35.90 0.38 -15.17
C ARG A 281 34.39 0.19 -15.31
N GLU A 282 33.86 -0.78 -14.57
CA GLU A 282 32.40 -0.99 -14.50
C GLU A 282 31.71 0.15 -13.71
N ALA A 283 30.52 0.51 -14.15
CA ALA A 283 29.70 1.45 -13.39
C ALA A 283 29.44 0.96 -11.95
N ALA A 284 29.58 1.85 -10.98
CA ALA A 284 29.31 1.53 -9.58
C ALA A 284 27.82 1.22 -9.35
N LEU A 285 27.47 -0.05 -9.21
CA LEU A 285 26.08 -0.51 -9.05
C LEU A 285 25.65 -0.69 -7.58
N GLY A 286 26.57 -0.50 -6.63
CA GLY A 286 26.30 -0.67 -5.20
C GLY A 286 27.03 0.31 -4.29
N LEU A 287 26.62 0.40 -3.01
CA LEU A 287 27.23 1.31 -2.03
C LEU A 287 28.72 1.04 -1.78
N ALA A 288 29.13 -0.23 -1.78
CA ALA A 288 30.52 -0.60 -1.56
C ALA A 288 31.39 -0.24 -2.77
N ASP A 289 30.90 -0.48 -3.98
CA ASP A 289 31.58 -0.15 -5.23
C ASP A 289 31.71 1.36 -5.40
N ALA A 290 30.66 2.11 -5.06
CA ALA A 290 30.67 3.57 -5.07
C ALA A 290 31.71 4.16 -4.10
N ALA A 291 31.91 3.56 -2.92
CA ALA A 291 32.91 4.02 -1.96
C ALA A 291 34.35 3.77 -2.44
N LYS A 292 34.57 2.67 -3.16
CA LYS A 292 35.87 2.36 -3.78
C LYS A 292 36.16 3.32 -4.93
N GLU A 293 35.24 3.49 -5.87
CA GLU A 293 35.35 4.39 -6.99
C GLU A 293 35.63 5.84 -6.57
N ARG A 294 35.01 6.31 -5.51
CA ARG A 294 35.24 7.65 -4.95
C ARG A 294 36.68 7.84 -4.46
N ARG A 295 37.28 6.83 -3.84
CA ARG A 295 38.66 6.89 -3.38
C ARG A 295 39.64 6.89 -4.54
N ASP A 296 39.35 6.07 -5.55
CA ASP A 296 40.21 5.89 -6.71
C ASP A 296 40.26 7.15 -7.62
N ASN A 297 39.17 7.93 -7.69
CA ASN A 297 39.05 9.14 -8.50
C ASN A 297 39.11 10.44 -7.68
N MET A 298 39.58 10.36 -6.43
CA MET A 298 39.58 11.51 -5.50
C MET A 298 40.46 12.64 -5.98
N GLN A 299 41.67 12.36 -6.47
CA GLN A 299 42.64 13.38 -6.86
C GLN A 299 42.13 14.21 -8.03
N GLU A 300 41.55 13.60 -9.05
CA GLU A 300 40.98 14.22 -10.21
C GLU A 300 39.80 15.14 -9.85
N LYS A 301 38.94 14.64 -8.93
CA LYS A 301 37.82 15.45 -8.42
C LYS A 301 38.29 16.66 -7.63
N ILE A 302 39.32 16.53 -6.78
CA ILE A 302 39.92 17.66 -6.05
C ILE A 302 40.53 18.66 -7.02
N ALA A 303 41.25 18.21 -8.06
CA ALA A 303 41.81 19.11 -9.09
C ALA A 303 40.71 19.90 -9.81
N ARG A 304 39.56 19.25 -10.13
CA ARG A 304 38.41 19.94 -10.72
C ARG A 304 37.81 20.98 -9.75
N VAL A 305 37.70 20.69 -8.45
CA VAL A 305 37.24 21.64 -7.44
C VAL A 305 38.16 22.87 -7.39
N VAL A 306 39.47 22.69 -7.39
CA VAL A 306 40.45 23.78 -7.44
C VAL A 306 40.33 24.60 -8.72
N GLU A 307 40.13 23.96 -9.86
CA GLU A 307 39.87 24.65 -11.14
C GLU A 307 38.63 25.54 -11.06
N ILE A 308 37.50 24.99 -10.55
CA ILE A 308 36.24 25.75 -10.43
C ILE A 308 36.42 26.99 -9.55
N ILE A 309 37.07 26.83 -8.38
CA ILE A 309 37.28 27.93 -7.43
C ILE A 309 38.16 29.02 -8.04
N ASN A 310 39.14 28.64 -8.88
CA ASN A 310 40.09 29.60 -9.51
C ASN A 310 39.58 30.20 -10.82
N ARG A 311 38.37 29.87 -11.29
CA ARG A 311 37.78 30.56 -12.45
C ARG A 311 37.65 32.05 -12.18
N PRO A 312 37.91 32.90 -13.17
CA PRO A 312 37.88 34.37 -12.98
C PRO A 312 36.60 34.89 -12.36
N GLU A 313 35.45 34.32 -12.75
CA GLU A 313 34.12 34.63 -12.24
C GLU A 313 33.88 34.22 -10.78
N ASN A 314 34.75 33.39 -10.20
CA ASN A 314 34.63 32.84 -8.88
C ASN A 314 35.62 33.43 -7.86
N LYS A 315 36.50 34.33 -8.31
CA LYS A 315 37.66 34.78 -7.54
C LYS A 315 37.33 35.42 -6.19
N ASP A 316 36.19 36.14 -6.13
CA ASP A 316 35.80 36.85 -4.91
C ASP A 316 34.70 36.20 -4.12
N ASP A 317 34.20 35.04 -4.55
CA ASP A 317 33.08 34.38 -3.96
C ASP A 317 33.43 33.43 -2.78
N HIS A 318 32.46 33.21 -1.92
CA HIS A 318 32.50 32.25 -0.83
C HIS A 318 31.98 30.91 -1.32
N PHE A 319 32.67 29.81 -0.96
CA PHE A 319 32.29 28.49 -1.34
C PHE A 319 32.05 27.61 -0.15
N LEU A 320 30.92 26.90 -0.17
CA LEU A 320 30.61 25.80 0.72
C LEU A 320 30.91 24.48 0.01
N LEU A 321 31.88 23.72 0.55
CA LEU A 321 32.43 22.50 -0.05
C LEU A 321 31.96 21.30 0.73
N TRP A 322 31.12 20.46 0.08
CA TRP A 322 30.55 19.29 0.71
C TRP A 322 31.33 18.02 0.35
N HIS A 323 31.79 17.29 1.36
CA HIS A 323 32.49 16.02 1.22
C HIS A 323 31.79 14.89 1.96
N ASP A 324 32.15 13.65 1.61
CA ASP A 324 31.63 12.45 2.28
C ASP A 324 32.73 11.68 3.02
N LEU A 325 33.91 11.57 2.43
CA LEU A 325 35.06 10.85 2.99
C LEU A 325 36.00 11.78 3.74
N GLU A 326 36.59 11.33 4.85
CA GLU A 326 37.59 12.13 5.58
C GLU A 326 38.81 12.46 4.73
N ALA A 327 39.22 11.51 3.87
CA ALA A 327 40.32 11.75 2.92
C ALA A 327 40.01 12.90 1.95
N GLU A 328 38.75 13.09 1.54
CA GLU A 328 38.32 14.22 0.69
C GLU A 328 38.46 15.55 1.46
N ARG A 329 38.08 15.59 2.74
CA ARG A 329 38.27 16.76 3.61
C ARG A 329 39.74 17.18 3.67
N GLU A 330 40.62 16.23 3.97
CA GLU A 330 42.04 16.49 4.10
C GLU A 330 42.66 16.97 2.78
N ALA A 331 42.26 16.34 1.67
CA ALA A 331 42.74 16.72 0.35
C ALA A 331 42.26 18.12 -0.06
N LEU A 332 40.99 18.47 0.20
CA LEU A 332 40.44 19.80 -0.05
C LEU A 332 41.16 20.91 0.78
N CYS A 333 41.31 20.68 2.09
CA CYS A 333 42.00 21.64 2.96
C CYS A 333 43.49 21.82 2.59
N LYS A 334 44.13 20.76 2.06
CA LYS A 334 45.53 20.83 1.58
C LYS A 334 45.65 21.58 0.23
N ALA A 335 44.66 21.37 -0.65
CA ALA A 335 44.70 21.93 -2.01
C ALA A 335 44.22 23.39 -2.09
N ILE A 336 43.37 23.85 -1.14
CA ILE A 336 42.73 25.18 -1.18
C ILE A 336 43.31 26.05 -0.06
N PRO A 337 44.13 27.10 -0.37
CA PRO A 337 44.69 27.98 0.63
C PRO A 337 43.60 28.73 1.42
N GLY A 338 43.72 28.76 2.73
CA GLY A 338 42.77 29.45 3.62
C GLY A 338 41.46 28.70 3.86
N CYS A 339 41.34 27.46 3.40
CA CYS A 339 40.19 26.60 3.67
C CYS A 339 40.18 26.12 5.12
N LYS A 340 39.02 26.13 5.75
CA LYS A 340 38.78 25.53 7.05
C LYS A 340 37.73 24.43 6.97
N ALA A 341 37.81 23.45 7.87
CA ALA A 341 36.87 22.35 7.93
C ALA A 341 36.16 22.26 9.28
N VAL A 342 34.94 21.71 9.25
CA VAL A 342 34.19 21.30 10.44
C VAL A 342 33.99 19.77 10.37
N TYR A 343 34.41 19.04 11.43
CA TYR A 343 34.38 17.58 11.49
C TYR A 343 34.10 17.05 12.90
N GLY A 344 33.64 15.78 13.01
CA GLY A 344 33.03 15.24 14.22
C GLY A 344 33.90 15.09 15.44
N SER A 345 35.22 14.94 15.29
CA SER A 345 36.19 14.81 16.38
C SER A 345 36.83 16.15 16.78
N GLN A 346 36.40 17.25 16.16
CA GLN A 346 36.85 18.59 16.49
C GLN A 346 36.22 19.08 17.81
N ASP A 347 36.94 19.95 18.55
CA ASP A 347 36.39 20.64 19.70
C ASP A 347 35.16 21.48 19.32
N ASP A 348 34.08 21.39 20.10
CA ASP A 348 32.82 22.07 19.79
C ASP A 348 32.99 23.61 19.71
N ASP A 349 33.82 24.24 20.58
CA ASP A 349 34.06 25.67 20.56
C ASP A 349 34.87 26.13 19.35
N GLU A 350 35.78 25.28 18.85
CA GLU A 350 36.54 25.54 17.64
C GLU A 350 35.62 25.40 16.40
N ALA A 351 34.78 24.37 16.34
CA ALA A 351 33.81 24.18 15.28
C ALA A 351 32.84 25.36 15.17
N ASP A 352 32.33 25.84 16.31
CA ASP A 352 31.40 26.97 16.36
C ASP A 352 32.05 28.26 15.89
N ARG A 353 33.34 28.50 16.21
CA ARG A 353 34.10 29.66 15.69
C ARG A 353 34.26 29.61 14.18
N VAL A 354 34.62 28.45 13.60
CA VAL A 354 34.75 28.28 12.16
C VAL A 354 33.43 28.54 11.46
N ILE A 355 32.32 28.01 12.01
CA ILE A 355 30.97 28.23 11.51
C ILE A 355 30.60 29.74 11.56
N ALA A 356 30.89 30.42 12.66
CA ALA A 356 30.61 31.83 12.82
C ALA A 356 31.44 32.69 11.83
N ASP A 357 32.70 32.39 11.63
CA ASP A 357 33.57 33.09 10.69
C ASP A 357 33.07 32.95 9.23
N PHE A 358 32.58 31.77 8.84
CA PHE A 358 31.98 31.58 7.53
C PHE A 358 30.62 32.30 7.39
N LYS A 359 29.81 32.23 8.42
CA LYS A 359 28.49 32.89 8.47
C LYS A 359 28.62 34.43 8.35
N ASP A 360 29.64 34.99 8.98
CA ASP A 360 29.91 36.44 8.97
C ASP A 360 30.74 36.91 7.75
N GLY A 361 31.06 35.98 6.82
CA GLY A 361 31.83 36.29 5.62
C GLY A 361 33.34 36.52 5.83
N ARG A 362 33.87 36.20 7.04
CA ARG A 362 35.32 36.29 7.31
C ARG A 362 36.13 35.12 6.76
N LEU A 363 35.46 33.96 6.60
CA LEU A 363 36.07 32.76 6.02
C LEU A 363 35.49 32.54 4.62
N LYS A 364 36.37 32.35 3.65
CA LYS A 364 35.99 32.22 2.23
C LYS A 364 35.62 30.81 1.80
N TYR A 365 36.28 29.78 2.34
CA TYR A 365 36.10 28.36 1.99
C TYR A 365 35.84 27.51 3.23
N LEU A 366 34.65 26.94 3.28
CA LEU A 366 34.25 26.03 4.38
C LEU A 366 34.03 24.63 3.83
N VAL A 367 34.69 23.63 4.42
CA VAL A 367 34.53 22.21 4.10
C VAL A 367 33.79 21.51 5.22
N ALA A 368 32.74 20.77 4.91
CA ALA A 368 32.01 19.97 5.90
C ALA A 368 31.27 18.79 5.28
N LYS A 369 30.87 17.82 6.10
CA LYS A 369 29.90 16.81 5.72
C LYS A 369 28.48 17.37 5.78
N PRO A 370 27.59 16.98 4.82
CA PRO A 370 26.19 17.33 4.86
C PRO A 370 25.51 17.02 6.20
N GLU A 371 25.83 15.89 6.81
CA GLU A 371 25.30 15.42 8.10
C GLU A 371 25.70 16.35 9.27
N MET A 372 26.82 17.07 9.16
CA MET A 372 27.32 17.92 10.23
C MET A 372 26.79 19.35 10.21
N LEU A 373 26.66 19.92 9.03
CA LEU A 373 26.20 21.29 8.83
C LEU A 373 24.90 21.34 8.02
N GLY A 374 24.35 20.17 7.68
CA GLY A 374 23.15 20.04 6.89
C GLY A 374 21.86 20.43 7.63
N GLU A 375 21.89 20.73 8.93
CA GLU A 375 20.71 21.06 9.74
C GLU A 375 20.91 22.37 10.53
N GLY A 376 19.90 23.24 10.52
CA GLY A 376 19.78 24.41 11.39
C GLY A 376 20.60 25.69 11.02
N LEU A 377 21.60 25.63 10.12
CA LEU A 377 22.50 26.73 9.86
C LEU A 377 22.10 27.59 8.65
N ASN A 378 22.45 28.88 8.67
CA ASN A 378 22.08 29.88 7.67
C ASN A 378 23.34 30.55 7.09
N PHE A 379 23.67 30.23 5.83
CA PHE A 379 24.87 30.77 5.15
C PHE A 379 24.53 31.66 3.94
N GLN A 380 23.27 31.87 3.59
CA GLN A 380 22.82 32.57 2.40
C GLN A 380 23.20 34.05 2.34
N TYR A 381 23.58 34.67 3.42
CA TYR A 381 23.90 36.11 3.43
C TYR A 381 25.23 36.46 2.75
N HIS A 382 26.19 35.53 2.81
CA HIS A 382 27.51 35.70 2.25
C HIS A 382 27.93 34.63 1.26
N CYS A 383 27.19 33.53 1.18
CA CYS A 383 27.51 32.39 0.32
C CYS A 383 26.33 32.06 -0.61
N HIS A 384 26.61 31.98 -1.91
CA HIS A 384 25.68 31.58 -2.96
C HIS A 384 26.27 30.52 -3.91
N LYS A 385 27.46 29.99 -3.60
CA LYS A 385 28.14 28.98 -4.39
C LYS A 385 28.45 27.73 -3.54
N ALA A 386 28.12 26.55 -4.05
CA ALA A 386 28.48 25.29 -3.41
C ALA A 386 29.05 24.29 -4.40
N ILE A 387 30.01 23.49 -3.94
CA ILE A 387 30.53 22.33 -4.67
C ILE A 387 30.21 21.09 -3.87
N MET A 388 29.75 20.05 -4.54
CA MET A 388 29.25 18.84 -3.91
C MET A 388 29.71 17.61 -4.66
N PHE A 389 30.28 16.64 -3.95
CA PHE A 389 30.41 15.29 -4.46
C PHE A 389 29.11 14.54 -4.30
N ILE A 390 28.69 13.77 -5.32
CA ILE A 390 27.40 13.10 -5.33
C ILE A 390 27.48 11.68 -4.75
N ASP A 391 26.37 11.27 -4.13
CA ASP A 391 26.15 9.90 -3.66
C ASP A 391 24.68 9.51 -3.71
N TYR A 392 24.34 8.30 -3.24
CA TYR A 392 22.96 7.80 -3.19
C TYR A 392 22.10 8.45 -2.09
N ARG A 393 22.70 9.25 -1.16
CA ARG A 393 22.01 9.89 -0.03
C ARG A 393 21.42 11.25 -0.43
N PHE A 394 20.35 11.21 -1.20
CA PHE A 394 19.68 12.39 -1.74
C PHE A 394 19.27 13.40 -0.65
N ASN A 395 18.73 12.93 0.48
CA ASN A 395 18.18 13.80 1.51
C ASN A 395 19.25 14.74 2.12
N ASP A 396 20.40 14.18 2.49
CA ASP A 396 21.50 14.94 3.12
C ASP A 396 22.04 16.00 2.16
N LYS A 397 22.16 15.64 0.89
CA LYS A 397 22.60 16.58 -0.17
C LYS A 397 21.57 17.68 -0.41
N PHE A 398 20.27 17.34 -0.42
CA PHE A 398 19.21 18.33 -0.60
C PHE A 398 19.13 19.31 0.58
N GLN A 399 19.29 18.84 1.81
CA GLN A 399 19.40 19.68 2.99
C GLN A 399 20.64 20.57 2.95
N ALA A 400 21.76 20.04 2.49
CA ALA A 400 23.00 20.80 2.35
C ALA A 400 22.86 21.96 1.33
N ILE A 401 22.17 21.73 0.21
CA ILE A 401 21.88 22.81 -0.78
C ILE A 401 21.03 23.90 -0.14
N ALA A 402 20.06 23.52 0.69
CA ALA A 402 19.18 24.47 1.36
C ALA A 402 19.87 25.36 2.43
N ARG A 403 21.17 25.19 2.70
CA ARG A 403 21.94 26.10 3.56
C ARG A 403 22.22 27.43 2.87
N ILE A 404 22.30 27.43 1.56
CA ILE A 404 22.53 28.64 0.75
C ILE A 404 21.34 28.98 -0.14
N TYR A 405 20.54 27.99 -0.57
CA TYR A 405 19.33 28.18 -1.39
C TYR A 405 18.08 28.22 -0.53
N ARG A 406 17.82 29.38 0.06
CA ARG A 406 16.72 29.59 1.01
C ARG A 406 16.27 31.03 1.08
N PHE A 407 15.22 31.31 1.85
CA PHE A 407 14.69 32.63 2.15
C PHE A 407 15.79 33.67 2.44
N MET A 408 15.65 34.89 1.91
CA MET A 408 16.62 35.99 1.99
C MET A 408 17.92 35.81 1.16
N GLN A 409 18.03 34.77 0.33
CA GLN A 409 19.12 34.74 -0.67
C GLN A 409 18.85 35.76 -1.74
N GLN A 410 19.83 36.61 -2.05
CA GLN A 410 19.70 37.71 -3.02
C GLN A 410 20.41 37.44 -4.37
N HIS A 411 21.27 36.44 -4.39
CA HIS A 411 22.07 36.10 -5.58
C HIS A 411 21.62 34.76 -6.18
N PRO A 412 21.69 34.58 -7.51
CA PRO A 412 21.57 33.27 -8.12
C PRO A 412 22.51 32.26 -7.45
N VAL A 413 21.99 31.11 -7.11
CA VAL A 413 22.79 30.05 -6.44
C VAL A 413 23.40 29.14 -7.49
N GLU A 414 24.72 29.02 -7.45
CA GLU A 414 25.52 28.17 -8.35
C GLU A 414 25.89 26.87 -7.58
N LEU A 415 25.38 25.74 -8.05
CA LEU A 415 25.67 24.42 -7.48
C LEU A 415 26.48 23.59 -8.47
N TYR A 416 27.72 23.27 -8.12
CA TYR A 416 28.60 22.43 -8.92
C TYR A 416 28.55 20.99 -8.41
N LEU A 417 28.04 20.05 -9.21
CA LEU A 417 27.99 18.63 -8.91
C LEU A 417 29.20 17.95 -9.58
N VAL A 418 30.19 17.59 -8.77
CA VAL A 418 31.45 16.99 -9.26
C VAL A 418 31.39 15.48 -9.08
N TYR A 419 31.58 14.72 -10.17
CA TYR A 419 31.59 13.28 -10.16
C TYR A 419 32.45 12.69 -11.28
N ALA A 420 32.90 11.44 -11.11
CA ALA A 420 33.66 10.73 -12.12
C ALA A 420 32.71 10.07 -13.15
N GLU A 421 33.17 9.85 -14.38
CA GLU A 421 32.41 9.16 -15.44
C GLU A 421 31.82 7.82 -14.97
N SER A 422 32.57 7.06 -14.16
CA SER A 422 32.11 5.80 -13.55
C SER A 422 30.97 5.97 -12.51
N GLU A 423 30.74 7.18 -12.01
CA GLU A 423 29.68 7.54 -11.06
C GLU A 423 28.40 8.04 -11.76
N GLY A 424 28.29 7.98 -13.10
CA GLY A 424 27.16 8.51 -13.89
C GLY A 424 25.80 7.93 -13.51
N GLU A 425 25.72 6.68 -13.10
CA GLU A 425 24.48 6.07 -12.60
C GLU A 425 24.03 6.65 -11.25
N ILE A 426 24.99 7.05 -10.40
CA ILE A 426 24.70 7.75 -9.13
C ILE A 426 24.09 9.11 -9.43
N PHE A 427 24.66 9.83 -10.40
CA PHE A 427 24.15 11.14 -10.85
C PHE A 427 22.71 11.01 -11.39
N LYS A 428 22.46 10.06 -12.30
CA LYS A 428 21.11 9.81 -12.82
C LYS A 428 20.11 9.52 -11.71
N SER A 429 20.49 8.64 -10.77
CA SER A 429 19.65 8.31 -9.60
C SER A 429 19.37 9.54 -8.73
N PHE A 430 20.36 10.38 -8.49
CA PHE A 430 20.23 11.62 -7.74
C PHE A 430 19.25 12.59 -8.43
N MET A 431 19.40 12.83 -9.72
CA MET A 431 18.53 13.71 -10.51
C MET A 431 17.10 13.17 -10.61
N GLN A 432 16.92 11.86 -10.73
CA GLN A 432 15.61 11.22 -10.71
C GLN A 432 14.88 11.44 -9.37
N LYS A 433 15.56 11.25 -8.24
CA LYS A 433 15.01 11.55 -6.91
C LYS A 433 14.65 13.02 -6.73
N TRP A 434 15.47 13.92 -7.27
CA TRP A 434 15.19 15.35 -7.25
C TRP A 434 13.93 15.70 -8.05
N ALA A 435 13.79 15.15 -9.26
CA ALA A 435 12.60 15.33 -10.07
C ALA A 435 11.34 14.77 -9.36
N GLN A 436 11.46 13.59 -8.73
CA GLN A 436 10.38 12.93 -7.99
C GLN A 436 9.93 13.76 -6.77
N HIS A 437 10.88 14.30 -6.01
CA HIS A 437 10.59 15.22 -4.91
C HIS A 437 9.85 16.47 -5.36
N ARG A 438 10.30 17.11 -6.45
CA ARG A 438 9.61 18.28 -7.02
C ARG A 438 8.19 17.98 -7.48
N GLN A 439 7.96 16.83 -8.12
CA GLN A 439 6.62 16.41 -8.54
C GLN A 439 5.70 16.17 -7.33
N MET A 440 6.19 15.53 -6.29
CA MET A 440 5.44 15.31 -5.05
C MET A 440 5.00 16.63 -4.43
N VAL A 441 5.94 17.54 -4.25
CA VAL A 441 5.67 18.86 -3.66
C VAL A 441 4.65 19.63 -4.52
N ALA A 442 4.83 19.65 -5.85
CA ALA A 442 3.90 20.33 -6.75
C ALA A 442 2.47 19.75 -6.69
N LYS A 443 2.31 18.42 -6.63
CA LYS A 443 1.01 17.78 -6.47
C LYS A 443 0.33 18.17 -5.16
N MET A 444 1.07 18.19 -4.08
CA MET A 444 0.52 18.49 -2.75
C MET A 444 0.15 19.96 -2.61
N THR A 445 1.00 20.89 -3.09
CA THR A 445 0.69 22.31 -3.08
C THR A 445 -0.51 22.66 -3.97
N ASP A 446 -0.66 21.97 -5.12
CA ASP A 446 -1.85 22.12 -5.97
C ASP A 446 -3.14 21.68 -5.26
N ILE A 447 -3.08 20.60 -4.47
CA ILE A 447 -4.22 20.13 -3.68
C ILE A 447 -4.58 21.15 -2.58
N VAL A 448 -3.59 21.70 -1.87
CA VAL A 448 -3.81 22.72 -0.84
C VAL A 448 -4.44 23.98 -1.46
N ARG A 449 -3.93 24.43 -2.60
CA ARG A 449 -4.49 25.60 -3.33
C ARG A 449 -5.94 25.37 -3.78
N LYS A 450 -6.27 24.14 -4.25
CA LYS A 450 -7.59 23.82 -4.78
C LYS A 450 -8.65 23.55 -3.69
N ASN A 451 -8.24 23.04 -2.53
CA ASN A 451 -9.16 22.56 -1.50
C ASN A 451 -9.14 23.42 -0.23
N GLY A 452 -8.16 24.34 -0.09
CA GLY A 452 -7.97 25.13 1.13
C GLY A 452 -7.40 24.30 2.29
N LEU A 453 -7.06 24.98 3.40
CA LEU A 453 -6.46 24.35 4.59
C LEU A 453 -7.45 23.48 5.41
N PHE A 454 -8.72 23.87 5.45
CA PHE A 454 -9.69 23.32 6.41
C PHE A 454 -10.58 22.19 5.85
N GLY A 455 -10.20 21.58 4.73
CA GLY A 455 -10.69 20.26 4.32
C GLY A 455 -12.15 20.10 3.90
N LEU A 456 -13.05 21.08 4.12
CA LEU A 456 -14.47 20.99 3.78
C LEU A 456 -14.72 20.62 2.30
N GLN A 457 -13.90 21.16 1.40
CA GLN A 457 -14.02 20.82 -0.03
C GLN A 457 -13.43 19.44 -0.38
N ALA A 458 -12.53 18.92 0.45
CA ALA A 458 -12.03 17.55 0.27
C ALA A 458 -13.10 16.54 0.68
N GLU A 459 -13.83 16.80 1.76
CA GLU A 459 -14.97 15.98 2.20
C GLU A 459 -16.08 15.93 1.15
N GLU A 460 -16.48 17.08 0.59
CA GLU A 460 -17.49 17.13 -0.48
C GLU A 460 -17.05 16.38 -1.75
N LYS A 461 -15.75 16.44 -2.10
CA LYS A 461 -15.22 15.71 -3.25
C LYS A 461 -15.13 14.22 -2.99
N MET A 462 -14.80 13.79 -1.76
CA MET A 462 -14.85 12.39 -1.38
C MET A 462 -16.29 11.87 -1.37
N MET A 463 -17.26 12.65 -0.89
CA MET A 463 -18.68 12.27 -0.91
C MET A 463 -19.23 11.98 -2.31
N ARG A 464 -18.72 12.65 -3.35
CA ARG A 464 -19.11 12.39 -4.75
C ARG A 464 -18.69 11.00 -5.25
N TRP A 465 -17.85 10.28 -4.54
CA TRP A 465 -17.38 8.94 -4.91
C TRP A 465 -18.14 7.81 -4.21
N MET A 466 -19.17 8.14 -3.44
CA MET A 466 -20.03 7.15 -2.79
C MET A 466 -21.12 6.58 -3.69
N PHE A 467 -21.32 7.10 -4.91
CA PHE A 467 -22.40 6.66 -5.78
C PHE A 467 -21.87 6.40 -7.20
N ALA A 468 -21.96 5.13 -7.62
CA ALA A 468 -21.88 4.77 -9.03
C ALA A 468 -23.21 5.14 -9.73
N SER A 469 -23.15 5.58 -10.99
CA SER A 469 -24.37 5.70 -11.79
C SER A 469 -24.92 4.30 -12.04
N ARG A 470 -26.17 4.07 -11.63
CA ARG A 470 -26.83 2.78 -11.85
C ARG A 470 -27.07 2.54 -13.34
N GLU A 471 -26.53 1.43 -13.85
CA GLU A 471 -26.84 0.94 -15.21
C GLU A 471 -27.33 -0.50 -15.13
N GLU A 472 -28.23 -0.89 -16.03
CA GLU A 472 -28.64 -2.29 -16.18
C GLU A 472 -28.78 -2.69 -17.62
N LYS A 473 -28.48 -3.95 -17.90
CA LYS A 473 -28.71 -4.63 -19.17
C LYS A 473 -29.32 -5.99 -18.91
N SER A 474 -30.18 -6.42 -19.82
CA SER A 474 -30.83 -7.72 -19.71
C SER A 474 -31.02 -8.38 -21.08
N GLY A 475 -30.94 -9.71 -21.10
CA GLY A 475 -31.42 -10.56 -22.14
C GLY A 475 -32.71 -11.26 -21.73
N LYS A 476 -33.05 -12.36 -22.40
CA LYS A 476 -34.21 -13.22 -22.05
C LYS A 476 -33.91 -14.07 -20.79
N LEU A 477 -32.67 -14.52 -20.65
CA LEU A 477 -32.22 -15.42 -19.57
C LEU A 477 -31.34 -14.75 -18.54
N TRP A 478 -31.04 -13.48 -18.66
CA TRP A 478 -30.13 -12.83 -17.74
C TRP A 478 -30.45 -11.33 -17.52
N LYS A 479 -29.99 -10.86 -16.38
CA LYS A 479 -29.96 -9.44 -16.03
C LYS A 479 -28.66 -9.12 -15.29
N ALA A 480 -27.93 -8.11 -15.73
CA ALA A 480 -26.70 -7.64 -15.10
C ALA A 480 -26.85 -6.14 -14.73
N ILE A 481 -26.55 -5.80 -13.50
CA ILE A 481 -26.74 -4.48 -12.94
C ILE A 481 -25.39 -3.93 -12.46
N ASN A 482 -25.01 -2.75 -12.94
CA ASN A 482 -23.89 -2.01 -12.39
C ASN A 482 -24.40 -1.09 -11.29
N ASN A 483 -24.20 -1.47 -10.04
CA ASN A 483 -24.56 -0.70 -8.86
C ASN A 483 -24.03 -1.37 -7.58
N ASP A 484 -24.23 -0.70 -6.43
CA ASP A 484 -24.05 -1.27 -5.10
C ASP A 484 -25.04 -2.41 -4.85
N ASN A 485 -24.53 -3.55 -4.39
CA ASN A 485 -25.33 -4.77 -4.19
C ASN A 485 -26.30 -4.66 -2.99
N VAL A 486 -25.94 -3.93 -1.92
CA VAL A 486 -26.85 -3.68 -0.78
C VAL A 486 -28.09 -2.91 -1.28
N LEU A 487 -27.86 -1.82 -2.03
CA LEU A 487 -28.92 -0.98 -2.56
C LEU A 487 -29.81 -1.71 -3.59
N GLU A 488 -29.24 -2.62 -4.38
CA GLU A 488 -30.02 -3.42 -5.32
C GLU A 488 -30.79 -4.55 -4.63
N CYS A 489 -30.17 -5.26 -3.66
CA CYS A 489 -30.87 -6.27 -2.88
C CYS A 489 -32.08 -5.70 -2.13
N GLN A 490 -31.98 -4.48 -1.58
CA GLN A 490 -33.10 -3.81 -0.90
C GLN A 490 -34.33 -3.58 -1.82
N LYS A 491 -34.13 -3.50 -3.14
CA LYS A 491 -35.22 -3.32 -4.14
C LYS A 491 -35.82 -4.64 -4.60
N MET A 492 -35.17 -5.77 -4.33
CA MET A 492 -35.65 -7.08 -4.74
C MET A 492 -36.82 -7.55 -3.85
N GLU A 493 -37.75 -8.29 -4.46
CA GLU A 493 -38.88 -8.88 -3.75
C GLU A 493 -38.43 -10.01 -2.80
N ASP A 494 -39.16 -10.18 -1.70
CA ASP A 494 -38.97 -11.27 -0.76
C ASP A 494 -39.13 -12.61 -1.47
N ASN A 495 -38.26 -13.59 -1.12
CA ASN A 495 -38.34 -14.96 -1.64
C ASN A 495 -38.35 -15.04 -3.18
N SER A 496 -37.61 -14.14 -3.86
CA SER A 496 -37.56 -14.07 -5.33
C SER A 496 -36.43 -14.90 -5.94
N VAL A 497 -35.41 -15.24 -5.18
CA VAL A 497 -34.19 -15.92 -5.65
C VAL A 497 -34.21 -17.40 -5.29
N ASP A 498 -33.90 -18.27 -6.25
CA ASP A 498 -33.88 -19.73 -6.05
C ASP A 498 -32.51 -20.23 -5.51
N LEU A 499 -31.42 -19.63 -5.93
CA LEU A 499 -30.07 -20.01 -5.53
C LEU A 499 -29.16 -18.78 -5.51
N ILE A 500 -28.38 -18.63 -4.45
CA ILE A 500 -27.28 -17.66 -4.40
C ILE A 500 -25.98 -18.43 -4.56
N VAL A 501 -25.15 -18.04 -5.53
CA VAL A 501 -23.77 -18.51 -5.70
C VAL A 501 -22.89 -17.29 -5.84
N THR A 502 -21.89 -17.15 -4.98
CA THR A 502 -21.02 -15.96 -5.01
C THR A 502 -19.66 -16.23 -4.40
N SER A 503 -18.67 -15.50 -4.86
CA SER A 503 -17.38 -15.35 -4.18
C SER A 503 -17.34 -13.97 -3.54
N ILE A 504 -17.42 -13.91 -2.23
CA ILE A 504 -17.32 -12.62 -1.53
C ILE A 504 -15.89 -12.08 -1.57
N PRO A 505 -15.69 -10.76 -1.57
CA PRO A 505 -14.35 -10.18 -1.40
C PRO A 505 -13.67 -10.73 -0.14
N PHE A 506 -12.38 -11.05 -0.24
CA PHE A 506 -11.62 -11.59 0.89
C PHE A 506 -11.15 -10.46 1.82
N SER A 507 -12.12 -9.81 2.50
CA SER A 507 -11.89 -8.63 3.34
C SER A 507 -11.13 -7.54 2.58
N ASN A 508 -10.12 -6.93 3.20
CA ASN A 508 -9.30 -5.85 2.63
C ASN A 508 -8.13 -6.33 1.75
N HIS A 509 -8.21 -7.57 1.21
CA HIS A 509 -7.11 -8.11 0.40
C HIS A 509 -7.00 -7.46 -0.98
N TYR A 510 -8.14 -7.17 -1.62
CA TYR A 510 -8.22 -6.50 -2.90
C TYR A 510 -9.32 -5.44 -2.88
N GLU A 511 -9.03 -4.26 -3.40
CA GLU A 511 -10.03 -3.28 -3.76
C GLU A 511 -10.30 -3.33 -5.25
N TYR A 512 -11.56 -3.37 -5.62
CA TYR A 512 -12.02 -3.51 -7.00
C TYR A 512 -12.42 -2.18 -7.63
N THR A 513 -12.78 -1.20 -6.80
CA THR A 513 -13.20 0.13 -7.24
C THR A 513 -12.69 1.22 -6.29
N PRO A 514 -12.57 2.48 -6.76
CA PRO A 514 -12.20 3.60 -5.89
C PRO A 514 -13.37 4.13 -5.06
N THR A 515 -14.48 3.39 -4.90
CA THR A 515 -15.67 3.85 -4.19
C THR A 515 -15.72 3.29 -2.76
N TYR A 516 -16.34 4.03 -1.85
CA TYR A 516 -16.53 3.57 -0.46
C TYR A 516 -17.53 2.41 -0.33
N ASN A 517 -18.33 2.18 -1.38
CA ASN A 517 -19.23 1.03 -1.48
C ASN A 517 -18.49 -0.30 -1.62
N ASP A 518 -17.22 -0.27 -2.08
CA ASP A 518 -16.41 -1.47 -2.24
C ASP A 518 -16.19 -2.18 -0.90
N PHE A 519 -16.53 -3.45 -0.82
CA PHE A 519 -16.32 -4.29 0.37
C PHE A 519 -14.84 -4.54 0.65
N GLY A 520 -14.00 -4.51 -0.38
CA GLY A 520 -12.54 -4.57 -0.24
C GLY A 520 -11.93 -3.32 0.40
N HIS A 521 -12.71 -2.23 0.46
CA HIS A 521 -12.31 -0.95 1.04
C HIS A 521 -12.67 -0.87 2.53
N ASN A 522 -12.24 -1.85 3.33
CA ASN A 522 -12.42 -1.89 4.78
C ASN A 522 -11.06 -1.97 5.49
N GLU A 523 -11.01 -1.53 6.72
CA GLU A 523 -9.78 -1.48 7.51
C GLU A 523 -9.33 -2.89 7.91
N ASP A 524 -10.29 -3.69 8.36
CA ASP A 524 -10.08 -5.04 8.86
C ASP A 524 -11.32 -5.93 8.62
N ASN A 525 -11.24 -7.19 9.08
CA ASN A 525 -12.36 -8.13 8.98
C ASN A 525 -13.58 -7.67 9.78
N GLY A 526 -13.40 -6.98 10.92
CA GLY A 526 -14.50 -6.46 11.72
C GLY A 526 -15.33 -5.47 10.92
N LYS A 527 -14.67 -4.48 10.29
CA LYS A 527 -15.32 -3.49 9.42
C LYS A 527 -15.90 -4.10 8.15
N PHE A 528 -15.26 -5.12 7.60
CA PHE A 528 -15.81 -5.88 6.48
C PHE A 528 -17.14 -6.54 6.87
N PHE A 529 -17.19 -7.24 8.00
CA PHE A 529 -18.42 -7.89 8.43
C PHE A 529 -19.48 -6.90 8.94
N GLU A 530 -19.10 -5.73 9.47
CA GLU A 530 -20.06 -4.63 9.70
C GLU A 530 -20.74 -4.18 8.40
N GLN A 531 -20.01 -4.11 7.27
CA GLN A 531 -20.63 -3.83 5.97
C GLN A 531 -21.50 -4.99 5.49
N MET A 532 -21.06 -6.23 5.70
CA MET A 532 -21.86 -7.42 5.40
C MET A 532 -23.15 -7.51 6.24
N ASP A 533 -23.20 -6.88 7.42
CA ASP A 533 -24.43 -6.79 8.23
C ASP A 533 -25.57 -6.05 7.51
N TYR A 534 -25.26 -5.25 6.47
CA TYR A 534 -26.27 -4.62 5.60
C TYR A 534 -26.69 -5.51 4.42
N LEU A 535 -25.80 -6.35 3.90
CA LEU A 535 -26.07 -7.24 2.77
C LEU A 535 -26.69 -8.57 3.18
N THR A 536 -26.13 -9.24 4.18
CA THR A 536 -26.49 -10.62 4.54
C THR A 536 -27.96 -10.78 4.95
N PRO A 537 -28.59 -9.84 5.70
CA PRO A 537 -30.03 -9.91 5.97
C PRO A 537 -30.89 -9.81 4.70
N GLU A 538 -30.44 -9.00 3.72
CA GLU A 538 -31.12 -8.89 2.44
C GLU A 538 -30.99 -10.18 1.63
N LEU A 539 -29.82 -10.82 1.61
CA LEU A 539 -29.63 -12.14 0.99
C LEU A 539 -30.56 -13.18 1.62
N MET A 540 -30.70 -13.13 2.95
CA MET A 540 -31.64 -14.00 3.66
C MET A 540 -33.12 -13.71 3.30
N ARG A 541 -33.49 -12.43 3.13
CA ARG A 541 -34.84 -12.00 2.78
C ARG A 541 -35.24 -12.47 1.38
N ILE A 542 -34.38 -12.19 0.38
CA ILE A 542 -34.67 -12.48 -1.03
C ILE A 542 -34.58 -13.96 -1.39
N LEU A 543 -33.80 -14.76 -0.67
CA LEU A 543 -33.68 -16.20 -0.92
C LEU A 543 -34.99 -16.91 -0.55
N LYS A 544 -35.48 -17.83 -1.39
CA LYS A 544 -36.67 -18.63 -1.13
C LYS A 544 -36.49 -19.57 0.08
N PRO A 545 -37.59 -19.84 0.83
CA PRO A 545 -37.51 -20.75 1.97
C PRO A 545 -37.04 -22.17 1.58
N GLY A 546 -36.12 -22.72 2.37
CA GLY A 546 -35.50 -24.02 2.15
C GLY A 546 -34.38 -24.04 1.11
N ARG A 547 -34.07 -22.91 0.46
CA ARG A 547 -33.05 -22.82 -0.59
C ARG A 547 -31.68 -22.44 -0.01
N LEU A 548 -30.64 -22.51 -0.84
CA LEU A 548 -29.25 -22.42 -0.45
C LEU A 548 -28.58 -21.13 -0.94
N ALA A 549 -27.64 -20.66 -0.13
CA ALA A 549 -26.60 -19.71 -0.51
C ALA A 549 -25.24 -20.42 -0.42
N CYS A 550 -24.51 -20.46 -1.53
CA CYS A 550 -23.21 -21.07 -1.68
C CYS A 550 -22.16 -19.95 -1.73
N ILE A 551 -21.38 -19.82 -0.68
CA ILE A 551 -20.45 -18.70 -0.49
C ILE A 551 -19.02 -19.20 -0.63
N HIS A 552 -18.35 -18.80 -1.69
CA HIS A 552 -16.94 -19.11 -1.92
C HIS A 552 -16.05 -18.13 -1.15
N VAL A 553 -15.11 -18.67 -0.39
CA VAL A 553 -14.16 -17.93 0.46
C VAL A 553 -12.80 -18.62 0.49
N LYS A 554 -11.78 -17.86 0.89
CA LYS A 554 -10.42 -18.37 1.12
C LYS A 554 -9.83 -17.74 2.37
N ASP A 555 -9.15 -18.55 3.19
CA ASP A 555 -8.28 -18.06 4.24
C ASP A 555 -7.00 -17.47 3.66
N ARG A 556 -6.38 -16.57 4.37
CA ARG A 556 -5.16 -15.90 3.90
C ARG A 556 -4.04 -15.94 4.93
N VAL A 557 -2.82 -15.87 4.44
CA VAL A 557 -1.63 -15.71 5.27
C VAL A 557 -1.47 -14.25 5.64
N LEU A 558 -1.42 -13.95 6.93
CA LEU A 558 -0.99 -12.66 7.46
C LEU A 558 0.50 -12.76 7.80
N PHE A 559 1.31 -11.93 7.18
CA PHE A 559 2.75 -11.87 7.47
C PHE A 559 3.03 -11.12 8.77
N GLY A 560 4.18 -11.39 9.41
CA GLY A 560 4.52 -10.83 10.71
C GLY A 560 4.54 -9.31 10.81
N ASN A 561 4.72 -8.60 9.69
CA ASN A 561 4.59 -7.15 9.62
C ASN A 561 3.14 -6.66 9.60
N ALA A 562 2.19 -7.53 9.28
CA ALA A 562 0.76 -7.22 9.32
C ALA A 562 0.14 -7.60 10.67
N THR A 563 0.68 -8.61 11.36
CA THR A 563 0.19 -9.03 12.67
C THR A 563 0.77 -8.21 13.82
N GLY A 564 1.91 -7.55 13.61
CA GLY A 564 2.67 -6.93 14.70
C GLY A 564 3.51 -7.90 15.55
N ASP A 565 3.28 -9.21 15.43
CA ASP A 565 3.94 -10.25 16.25
C ASP A 565 5.29 -10.72 15.68
N GLY A 566 5.67 -10.19 14.52
CA GLY A 566 6.90 -10.60 13.82
C GLY A 566 6.85 -12.01 13.18
N MET A 567 5.78 -12.76 13.40
CA MET A 567 5.59 -14.09 12.82
C MET A 567 4.34 -14.15 11.91
N PRO A 568 4.33 -14.98 10.87
CA PRO A 568 3.15 -15.17 10.04
C PRO A 568 2.10 -16.03 10.75
N THR A 569 0.83 -15.75 10.46
CA THR A 569 -0.32 -16.52 10.90
C THR A 569 -1.35 -16.68 9.79
N ILE A 570 -2.39 -17.47 9.99
CA ILE A 570 -3.51 -17.58 9.06
C ILE A 570 -4.70 -16.78 9.62
N ASP A 571 -5.27 -15.93 8.77
CA ASP A 571 -6.52 -15.24 9.02
C ASP A 571 -7.67 -16.23 8.80
N PRO A 572 -8.45 -16.57 9.84
CA PRO A 572 -9.53 -17.57 9.75
C PRO A 572 -10.80 -16.95 9.14
N PHE A 573 -10.68 -16.36 7.95
CA PHE A 573 -11.77 -15.65 7.30
C PHE A 573 -12.98 -16.55 6.99
N SER A 574 -12.73 -17.83 6.66
CA SER A 574 -13.80 -18.80 6.41
C SER A 574 -14.64 -19.07 7.66
N GLU A 575 -14.01 -19.21 8.82
CA GLU A 575 -14.71 -19.40 10.10
C GLU A 575 -15.50 -18.14 10.50
N MET A 576 -14.91 -16.97 10.33
CA MET A 576 -15.59 -15.69 10.58
C MET A 576 -16.83 -15.54 9.68
N THR A 577 -16.75 -15.96 8.42
CA THR A 577 -17.90 -15.98 7.49
C THR A 577 -18.98 -16.94 7.98
N VAL A 578 -18.63 -18.13 8.47
CA VAL A 578 -19.62 -19.07 9.03
C VAL A 578 -20.37 -18.43 10.18
N PHE A 579 -19.67 -17.87 11.17
CA PHE A 579 -20.32 -17.24 12.32
C PHE A 579 -21.17 -16.02 11.93
N HIS A 580 -20.71 -15.24 10.95
CA HIS A 580 -21.47 -14.09 10.44
C HIS A 580 -22.81 -14.52 9.83
N TYR A 581 -22.84 -15.51 8.94
CA TYR A 581 -24.09 -16.00 8.33
C TYR A 581 -25.02 -16.65 9.36
N LEU A 582 -24.47 -17.38 10.34
CA LEU A 582 -25.24 -17.95 11.46
C LEU A 582 -25.92 -16.84 12.30
N LYS A 583 -25.22 -15.73 12.58
CA LYS A 583 -25.76 -14.55 13.27
C LYS A 583 -27.02 -14.01 12.57
N HIS A 584 -27.05 -14.07 11.23
CA HIS A 584 -28.16 -13.58 10.41
C HIS A 584 -29.25 -14.65 10.10
N GLY A 585 -29.25 -15.76 10.84
CA GLY A 585 -30.34 -16.75 10.82
C GLY A 585 -30.20 -17.86 9.79
N PHE A 586 -29.17 -17.86 8.95
CA PHE A 586 -28.87 -18.99 8.08
C PHE A 586 -28.50 -20.24 8.88
N ARG A 587 -28.71 -21.41 8.29
CA ARG A 587 -28.27 -22.71 8.82
C ARG A 587 -27.06 -23.17 8.04
N TYR A 588 -25.97 -23.45 8.72
CA TYR A 588 -24.75 -23.96 8.13
C TYR A 588 -24.91 -25.45 7.78
N MET A 589 -24.77 -25.79 6.49
CA MET A 589 -24.97 -27.13 5.97
C MET A 589 -23.65 -27.89 5.76
N GLY A 590 -22.51 -27.23 5.94
CA GLY A 590 -21.19 -27.78 5.74
C GLY A 590 -20.35 -26.95 4.76
N ARG A 591 -19.16 -27.43 4.49
CA ARG A 591 -18.25 -26.80 3.52
C ARG A 591 -17.70 -27.82 2.52
N ILE A 592 -17.48 -27.37 1.31
CA ILE A 592 -16.73 -28.09 0.30
C ILE A 592 -15.33 -27.45 0.28
N THR A 593 -14.31 -28.29 0.44
CA THR A 593 -12.92 -27.86 0.34
C THR A 593 -12.47 -28.02 -1.11
N VAL A 594 -12.05 -26.91 -1.73
CA VAL A 594 -11.44 -26.94 -3.06
C VAL A 594 -9.93 -27.06 -2.85
N ASP A 595 -9.37 -28.19 -3.21
CA ASP A 595 -7.94 -28.43 -3.09
C ASP A 595 -7.15 -27.52 -4.03
N THR A 596 -6.05 -26.98 -3.53
CA THR A 596 -5.21 -26.08 -4.28
C THR A 596 -3.78 -26.61 -4.34
N ASP A 597 -3.19 -26.58 -5.54
CA ASP A 597 -1.79 -26.96 -5.72
C ASP A 597 -0.87 -25.89 -5.11
N VAL A 598 -0.41 -26.14 -3.89
CA VAL A 598 0.46 -25.25 -3.14
C VAL A 598 1.81 -24.96 -3.84
N VAL A 599 2.24 -25.82 -4.77
CA VAL A 599 3.48 -25.63 -5.53
C VAL A 599 3.27 -24.63 -6.66
N ARG A 600 2.09 -24.64 -7.28
CA ARG A 600 1.73 -23.71 -8.36
C ARG A 600 1.27 -22.36 -7.84
N GLU A 601 0.68 -22.32 -6.64
CA GLU A 601 0.11 -21.12 -6.02
C GLU A 601 1.03 -20.52 -4.95
N ASN A 602 2.30 -20.37 -5.23
CA ASN A 602 3.33 -19.86 -4.30
C ASN A 602 2.99 -18.57 -3.53
N ASN A 603 2.06 -17.77 -4.03
CA ASN A 603 1.71 -16.47 -3.43
C ASN A 603 0.68 -16.56 -2.29
N GLN A 604 0.08 -17.72 -2.07
CA GLN A 604 -1.02 -17.91 -1.11
C GLN A 604 -0.74 -19.02 -0.09
N THR A 605 0.48 -19.53 -0.07
CA THR A 605 0.90 -20.55 0.87
C THR A 605 2.13 -20.07 1.61
N TYR A 606 2.09 -20.09 2.93
CA TYR A 606 3.28 -19.87 3.74
C TYR A 606 4.06 -21.16 3.84
N ARG A 607 4.69 -21.54 2.73
CA ARG A 607 5.53 -22.73 2.69
C ARG A 607 6.97 -22.37 2.98
N LEU A 608 7.59 -23.09 3.92
CA LEU A 608 9.00 -22.89 4.23
C LEU A 608 9.87 -23.33 3.06
N GLY A 609 10.80 -22.45 2.66
CA GLY A 609 11.88 -22.81 1.77
C GLY A 609 12.90 -23.71 2.49
N TYR A 610 13.77 -24.40 1.73
CA TYR A 610 14.79 -25.31 2.28
C TYR A 610 15.60 -24.68 3.42
N THR A 611 16.12 -23.47 3.19
CA THR A 611 16.96 -22.76 4.17
C THR A 611 16.20 -22.40 5.45
N GLU A 612 14.92 -22.00 5.35
CA GLU A 612 14.11 -21.66 6.50
C GLU A 612 13.68 -22.92 7.27
N MET A 613 13.35 -24.01 6.57
CA MET A 613 13.06 -25.30 7.19
C MET A 613 14.26 -25.84 7.99
N CYS A 614 15.49 -25.64 7.49
CA CYS A 614 16.71 -26.04 8.20
C CYS A 614 17.03 -25.17 9.42
N LYS A 615 16.48 -23.94 9.50
CA LYS A 615 16.64 -23.06 10.66
C LYS A 615 15.61 -23.36 11.75
N ASP A 616 14.36 -23.42 11.37
CA ASP A 616 13.25 -23.68 12.29
C ASP A 616 12.04 -24.23 11.52
N GLY A 617 11.86 -25.54 11.53
CA GLY A 617 10.74 -26.24 10.89
C GLY A 617 9.39 -26.02 11.59
N SER A 618 9.35 -25.45 12.80
CA SER A 618 8.13 -25.10 13.53
C SER A 618 7.51 -23.78 13.03
N LYS A 619 8.27 -22.97 12.29
CA LYS A 619 7.79 -21.74 11.66
C LYS A 619 6.88 -22.12 10.49
N MET A 620 5.64 -21.97 10.57
CA MET A 620 4.53 -22.35 9.70
C MET A 620 4.87 -22.66 8.21
N GLY A 621 4.22 -23.65 7.63
CA GLY A 621 4.46 -24.10 6.26
C GLY A 621 3.27 -24.79 5.59
N ILE A 622 2.00 -24.40 5.95
CA ILE A 622 0.79 -25.02 5.45
C ILE A 622 0.19 -24.17 4.31
N GLY A 623 -0.36 -24.84 3.28
CA GLY A 623 -1.15 -24.18 2.24
C GLY A 623 -2.59 -23.90 2.72
N CYS A 624 -3.21 -22.87 2.15
CA CYS A 624 -4.59 -22.51 2.41
C CYS A 624 -5.47 -23.00 1.24
N PRO A 625 -6.36 -23.97 1.44
CA PRO A 625 -7.36 -24.35 0.44
C PRO A 625 -8.42 -23.25 0.29
N GLU A 626 -9.28 -23.38 -0.73
CA GLU A 626 -10.48 -22.57 -0.87
C GLU A 626 -11.68 -23.34 -0.35
N TYR A 627 -12.71 -22.63 0.05
CA TYR A 627 -13.92 -23.23 0.59
C TYR A 627 -15.16 -22.70 -0.12
N VAL A 628 -16.13 -23.61 -0.36
CA VAL A 628 -17.51 -23.24 -0.63
C VAL A 628 -18.34 -23.55 0.61
N LEU A 629 -18.78 -22.52 1.31
CA LEU A 629 -19.61 -22.61 2.51
C LEU A 629 -21.08 -22.70 2.09
N LEU A 630 -21.80 -23.70 2.59
CA LEU A 630 -23.20 -23.95 2.24
C LEU A 630 -24.11 -23.47 3.37
N PHE A 631 -24.95 -22.50 3.08
CA PHE A 631 -25.91 -21.93 4.01
C PHE A 631 -27.34 -22.11 3.51
N ARG A 632 -28.26 -22.47 4.39
CA ARG A 632 -29.66 -22.73 4.06
C ARG A 632 -30.58 -21.78 4.79
N LYS A 633 -31.54 -21.19 4.08
CA LYS A 633 -32.73 -20.57 4.69
C LYS A 633 -33.66 -21.66 5.15
N LEU A 634 -34.26 -21.50 6.32
CA LEU A 634 -35.25 -22.49 6.81
C LEU A 634 -36.45 -22.52 5.87
N PRO A 635 -37.02 -23.72 5.56
CA PRO A 635 -38.28 -23.83 4.87
C PRO A 635 -39.44 -23.36 5.77
N SER A 636 -40.58 -23.06 5.19
CA SER A 636 -41.78 -22.65 5.94
C SER A 636 -42.30 -23.79 6.79
N ASP A 637 -42.29 -24.99 6.23
CA ASP A 637 -42.57 -26.25 6.99
C ASP A 637 -41.27 -26.96 7.39
N THR A 638 -40.94 -26.91 8.64
CA THR A 638 -39.73 -27.56 9.17
C THR A 638 -39.91 -29.04 9.51
N SER A 639 -41.14 -29.57 9.46
CA SER A 639 -41.46 -30.96 9.87
C SER A 639 -40.80 -32.00 8.96
N ARG A 640 -40.69 -31.71 7.65
CA ARG A 640 -40.07 -32.59 6.65
C ARG A 640 -38.73 -32.04 6.14
N ALA A 641 -38.43 -30.81 6.49
CA ALA A 641 -37.21 -30.09 6.08
C ALA A 641 -37.04 -29.95 4.55
N TYR A 642 -38.08 -30.20 3.75
CA TYR A 642 -38.03 -29.89 2.30
C TYR A 642 -38.13 -28.38 2.07
N ALA A 643 -37.54 -27.93 0.98
CA ALA A 643 -37.76 -26.54 0.53
C ALA A 643 -39.22 -26.35 0.10
N ASP A 644 -39.77 -25.15 0.25
CA ASP A 644 -41.14 -24.86 -0.18
C ASP A 644 -41.29 -25.10 -1.69
N LEU A 645 -40.25 -24.83 -2.47
CA LEU A 645 -40.08 -25.23 -3.86
C LEU A 645 -38.85 -26.13 -3.98
N PRO A 646 -39.00 -27.46 -3.93
CA PRO A 646 -37.88 -28.39 -3.87
C PRO A 646 -37.06 -28.42 -5.20
N VAL A 647 -35.75 -28.68 -5.08
CA VAL A 647 -34.91 -29.05 -6.21
C VAL A 647 -35.13 -30.51 -6.53
N THR A 648 -35.78 -30.81 -7.64
CA THR A 648 -36.13 -32.18 -8.05
C THR A 648 -35.40 -32.57 -9.33
N LYS A 649 -35.12 -33.85 -9.45
CA LYS A 649 -34.60 -34.44 -10.67
C LYS A 649 -35.67 -35.31 -11.30
N ASN A 650 -35.87 -35.22 -12.62
CA ASN A 650 -36.78 -36.13 -13.34
C ASN A 650 -36.15 -37.51 -13.43
N LYS A 651 -36.83 -38.55 -13.01
CA LYS A 651 -36.32 -39.93 -13.02
C LYS A 651 -36.00 -40.43 -14.43
N ASN A 652 -36.63 -39.85 -15.47
CA ASN A 652 -36.36 -40.24 -16.87
C ASN A 652 -35.06 -39.61 -17.41
N GLU A 653 -34.61 -38.50 -16.78
CA GLU A 653 -33.40 -37.76 -17.18
C GLU A 653 -32.24 -38.01 -16.21
N TYR A 654 -32.53 -38.47 -15.00
CA TYR A 654 -31.57 -38.67 -13.92
C TYR A 654 -31.60 -40.11 -13.46
N SER A 655 -30.76 -40.93 -14.08
CA SER A 655 -30.69 -42.38 -13.86
C SER A 655 -30.10 -42.73 -12.47
N LEU A 656 -30.35 -43.97 -12.02
CA LEU A 656 -29.69 -44.50 -10.83
C LEU A 656 -28.15 -44.48 -11.00
N ALA A 657 -27.66 -44.81 -12.19
CA ALA A 657 -26.23 -44.77 -12.51
C ALA A 657 -25.64 -43.35 -12.37
N ARG A 658 -26.32 -42.33 -12.92
CA ARG A 658 -25.89 -40.94 -12.76
C ARG A 658 -25.86 -40.50 -11.27
N TRP A 659 -26.89 -40.87 -10.50
CA TRP A 659 -26.96 -40.64 -9.08
C TRP A 659 -25.78 -41.26 -8.31
N GLN A 660 -25.37 -42.49 -8.62
CA GLN A 660 -24.23 -43.12 -7.95
C GLN A 660 -22.93 -42.35 -8.15
N ILE A 661 -22.75 -41.68 -9.29
CA ILE A 661 -21.57 -40.86 -9.60
C ILE A 661 -21.68 -39.48 -8.96
N ASP A 662 -22.83 -38.79 -9.13
CA ASP A 662 -23.07 -37.45 -8.60
C ASP A 662 -23.05 -37.41 -7.06
N ALA A 663 -23.47 -38.48 -6.40
CA ALA A 663 -23.56 -38.52 -4.97
C ALA A 663 -22.20 -38.31 -4.26
N HIS A 664 -21.11 -38.66 -4.92
CA HIS A 664 -19.77 -38.36 -4.44
C HIS A 664 -19.28 -36.95 -4.81
N ALA A 665 -20.06 -36.18 -5.56
CA ALA A 665 -19.71 -34.83 -6.01
C ALA A 665 -18.38 -34.74 -6.75
N SER A 666 -17.91 -35.79 -7.37
CA SER A 666 -16.61 -35.78 -7.98
C SER A 666 -16.73 -35.82 -9.51
N TRP A 667 -16.49 -34.68 -10.10
CA TRP A 667 -16.16 -34.54 -11.49
C TRP A 667 -14.65 -34.33 -11.59
N LYS A 668 -13.95 -35.30 -12.08
CA LYS A 668 -12.51 -35.25 -12.11
C LYS A 668 -12.01 -34.67 -13.44
N SER A 669 -11.18 -33.67 -13.36
CA SER A 669 -10.39 -33.18 -14.47
C SER A 669 -8.93 -33.64 -14.31
N SER A 670 -8.17 -33.64 -15.37
CA SER A 670 -6.75 -34.04 -15.32
C SER A 670 -5.83 -33.00 -14.74
N GLY A 671 -6.35 -31.84 -14.35
CA GLY A 671 -5.52 -30.67 -14.05
C GLY A 671 -4.55 -30.83 -12.90
N ASN A 672 -4.76 -31.78 -12.00
CA ASN A 672 -3.95 -31.98 -10.79
C ASN A 672 -3.24 -33.33 -10.74
N SER A 673 -3.22 -34.09 -11.83
CA SER A 673 -2.49 -35.36 -11.90
C SER A 673 -0.99 -35.12 -11.90
N LEU A 674 -0.26 -35.84 -11.06
CA LEU A 674 1.18 -35.82 -11.04
C LEU A 674 1.75 -36.76 -12.13
N LEU A 675 2.76 -36.32 -12.84
CA LEU A 675 3.57 -37.19 -13.69
C LEU A 675 4.32 -38.19 -12.83
N SER A 676 4.43 -39.44 -13.31
CA SER A 676 5.25 -40.44 -12.63
C SER A 676 6.73 -40.12 -12.77
N TYR A 677 7.57 -40.68 -11.88
CA TYR A 677 9.01 -40.52 -11.99
C TYR A 677 9.55 -41.01 -13.34
N GLU A 678 8.97 -42.09 -13.87
CA GLU A 678 9.39 -42.69 -15.16
C GLU A 678 9.16 -41.72 -16.34
N ASP A 679 8.04 -40.98 -16.30
CA ASP A 679 7.74 -39.97 -17.31
C ASP A 679 8.73 -38.78 -17.28
N MET A 680 9.27 -38.49 -16.11
CA MET A 680 10.21 -37.38 -15.89
C MET A 680 11.68 -37.79 -16.02
N LYS A 681 11.98 -39.07 -15.99
CA LYS A 681 13.32 -39.61 -16.05
C LYS A 681 14.07 -39.21 -17.31
N GLY A 682 15.15 -38.51 -17.16
CA GLY A 682 15.99 -38.04 -18.29
C GLY A 682 15.49 -36.72 -18.94
N ALA A 683 14.47 -36.08 -18.40
CA ALA A 683 14.01 -34.77 -18.89
C ALA A 683 14.70 -33.64 -18.11
N GLY A 684 15.15 -32.58 -18.81
CA GLY A 684 15.62 -31.35 -18.17
C GLY A 684 14.45 -30.53 -17.57
N ILE A 685 14.77 -29.59 -16.69
CA ILE A 685 13.77 -28.80 -15.92
C ILE A 685 12.73 -28.12 -16.80
N ASP A 686 13.15 -27.52 -17.90
CA ASP A 686 12.23 -26.84 -18.84
C ASP A 686 11.34 -27.83 -19.59
N LYS A 687 11.87 -29.00 -19.91
CA LYS A 687 11.11 -30.08 -20.57
C LYS A 687 10.10 -30.70 -19.62
N ILE A 688 10.41 -30.83 -18.34
CA ILE A 688 9.46 -31.29 -17.28
C ILE A 688 8.24 -30.39 -17.23
N ARG A 689 8.41 -29.07 -17.23
CA ARG A 689 7.27 -28.11 -17.26
C ARG A 689 6.40 -28.29 -18.51
N HIS A 690 7.01 -28.58 -19.64
CA HIS A 690 6.28 -28.78 -20.89
C HIS A 690 5.52 -30.13 -20.88
N LEU A 691 6.14 -31.17 -20.34
CA LEU A 691 5.51 -32.49 -20.16
C LEU A 691 4.27 -32.39 -19.24
N PHE A 692 4.39 -31.67 -18.11
CA PHE A 692 3.22 -31.42 -17.23
C PHE A 692 2.08 -30.74 -17.96
N ARG A 693 2.33 -29.70 -18.75
CA ARG A 693 1.29 -28.99 -19.49
C ARG A 693 0.61 -29.87 -20.55
N ASN A 694 1.36 -30.74 -21.20
CA ASN A 694 0.80 -31.64 -22.20
C ASN A 694 0.00 -32.77 -21.53
N TYR A 695 0.52 -33.34 -20.45
CA TYR A 695 -0.19 -34.35 -19.68
C TYR A 695 -1.53 -33.85 -19.17
N GLU A 696 -1.60 -32.66 -18.62
CA GLU A 696 -2.84 -32.00 -18.18
C GLU A 696 -3.86 -31.82 -19.31
N ARG A 697 -3.41 -31.67 -20.56
CA ARG A 697 -4.30 -31.53 -21.71
C ARG A 697 -4.83 -32.86 -22.24
N GLU A 698 -4.08 -33.93 -22.10
CA GLU A 698 -4.36 -35.23 -22.72
C GLU A 698 -5.10 -36.19 -21.78
N HIS A 699 -5.04 -35.98 -20.46
CA HIS A 699 -5.62 -36.88 -19.48
C HIS A 699 -6.71 -36.16 -18.68
N ILE A 700 -7.84 -35.95 -19.32
CA ILE A 700 -9.03 -35.36 -18.70
C ILE A 700 -9.99 -36.48 -18.30
N TYR A 701 -10.41 -36.50 -17.03
CA TYR A 701 -11.52 -37.35 -16.60
C TYR A 701 -12.79 -36.91 -17.31
N ASN A 702 -13.41 -37.84 -17.98
CA ASN A 702 -14.65 -37.61 -18.68
C ASN A 702 -15.82 -38.13 -17.85
N TYR A 703 -16.50 -37.19 -17.19
CA TYR A 703 -17.68 -37.49 -16.37
C TYR A 703 -18.81 -38.15 -17.19
N GLU A 704 -19.09 -37.67 -18.40
CA GLU A 704 -20.16 -38.18 -19.26
C GLU A 704 -19.86 -39.60 -19.75
N GLU A 705 -18.61 -39.92 -20.05
CA GLU A 705 -18.21 -41.32 -20.36
C GLU A 705 -18.41 -42.25 -19.17
N HIS A 706 -18.10 -41.81 -17.96
CA HIS A 706 -18.31 -42.60 -16.75
C HIS A 706 -19.80 -42.81 -16.47
N VAL A 707 -20.62 -41.75 -16.65
CA VAL A 707 -22.09 -41.88 -16.57
C VAL A 707 -22.62 -42.83 -17.61
N SER A 708 -22.21 -42.69 -18.88
CA SER A 708 -22.64 -43.58 -19.97
C SER A 708 -22.31 -45.04 -19.70
N PHE A 709 -21.12 -45.32 -19.21
CA PHE A 709 -20.72 -46.67 -18.79
C PHE A 709 -21.63 -47.23 -17.69
N ALA A 710 -21.95 -46.41 -16.69
CA ALA A 710 -22.82 -46.82 -15.59
C ALA A 710 -24.27 -47.03 -16.10
N GLU A 711 -24.77 -46.20 -16.97
CA GLU A 711 -26.09 -46.33 -17.61
C GLU A 711 -26.19 -47.56 -18.52
N GLU A 712 -25.11 -47.91 -19.24
CA GLU A 712 -25.04 -49.16 -19.98
C GLU A 712 -25.14 -50.38 -19.11
N LEU A 713 -24.43 -50.39 -17.98
CA LEU A 713 -24.60 -51.44 -16.94
C LEU A 713 -26.02 -51.52 -16.39
N GLU A 714 -26.72 -50.41 -16.25
CA GLU A 714 -28.11 -50.33 -15.81
C GLU A 714 -29.05 -50.96 -16.83
N ILE A 715 -28.87 -50.62 -18.12
CA ILE A 715 -29.66 -51.15 -19.24
C ILE A 715 -29.54 -52.69 -19.32
N TYR A 716 -28.35 -53.23 -19.16
CA TYR A 716 -28.12 -54.69 -19.14
C TYR A 716 -28.44 -55.37 -17.80
N GLY A 717 -29.00 -54.65 -16.84
CA GLY A 717 -29.33 -55.18 -15.51
C GLY A 717 -28.10 -55.61 -14.71
N LYS A 718 -26.93 -55.14 -15.05
CA LYS A 718 -25.66 -55.47 -14.39
C LYS A 718 -25.18 -54.37 -13.45
N LEU A 719 -25.86 -53.22 -13.35
CA LEU A 719 -25.51 -52.16 -12.41
C LEU A 719 -25.71 -52.69 -10.98
N PRO A 720 -24.68 -52.70 -10.12
CA PRO A 720 -24.82 -53.11 -8.73
C PRO A 720 -25.86 -52.24 -8.01
N LYS A 721 -26.80 -52.89 -7.32
CA LYS A 721 -27.84 -52.19 -6.54
C LYS A 721 -27.35 -51.69 -5.17
N THR A 722 -26.16 -52.09 -4.79
CA THR A 722 -25.52 -51.62 -3.58
C THR A 722 -25.17 -50.17 -3.71
N PHE A 723 -25.43 -49.40 -2.67
CA PHE A 723 -25.12 -47.98 -2.63
C PHE A 723 -23.64 -47.71 -2.98
N MET A 724 -23.39 -46.82 -3.92
CA MET A 724 -22.04 -46.43 -4.33
C MET A 724 -21.14 -47.53 -4.90
N ALA A 725 -21.71 -48.54 -5.53
CA ALA A 725 -20.91 -49.65 -6.06
C ALA A 725 -20.12 -49.26 -7.32
N VAL A 726 -20.61 -48.28 -8.10
CA VAL A 726 -19.89 -47.66 -9.24
C VAL A 726 -19.55 -46.26 -8.80
N ASP A 727 -18.46 -46.12 -8.09
CA ASP A 727 -18.02 -44.85 -7.55
C ASP A 727 -16.96 -44.19 -8.44
N PRO A 728 -16.93 -42.86 -8.46
CA PRO A 728 -15.86 -42.11 -9.12
C PRO A 728 -14.54 -42.29 -8.36
N VAL A 729 -13.47 -41.76 -8.89
CA VAL A 729 -12.12 -41.89 -8.31
C VAL A 729 -12.03 -41.25 -6.91
N SER A 730 -12.76 -40.15 -6.66
CA SER A 730 -12.84 -39.53 -5.33
C SER A 730 -14.04 -40.05 -4.56
N LYS A 731 -13.81 -40.48 -3.32
CA LYS A 731 -14.85 -40.93 -2.36
C LYS A 731 -15.22 -39.86 -1.33
N LYS A 732 -14.78 -38.63 -1.52
CA LYS A 732 -14.91 -37.51 -0.58
C LYS A 732 -15.72 -36.41 -1.21
N ASP A 733 -17.03 -36.36 -0.91
CA ASP A 733 -17.93 -35.34 -1.47
C ASP A 733 -17.67 -33.91 -0.96
N TRP A 734 -16.90 -33.79 0.11
CA TRP A 734 -16.48 -32.49 0.70
C TRP A 734 -15.12 -32.00 0.23
N ILE A 735 -14.40 -32.71 -0.64
CA ILE A 735 -13.12 -32.31 -1.23
C ILE A 735 -13.23 -32.38 -2.75
N TRP A 736 -13.04 -31.23 -3.39
CA TRP A 736 -12.89 -31.14 -4.84
C TRP A 736 -11.42 -30.98 -5.16
N ASP A 737 -10.78 -32.04 -5.58
CA ASP A 737 -9.36 -32.12 -5.94
C ASP A 737 -9.12 -31.99 -7.46
N ASP A 738 -10.19 -31.77 -8.22
CA ASP A 738 -10.24 -31.84 -9.67
C ASP A 738 -10.72 -30.53 -10.33
N VAL A 739 -10.73 -29.42 -9.63
CA VAL A 739 -11.10 -28.09 -10.16
C VAL A 739 -10.00 -27.54 -11.06
N THR A 740 -10.34 -27.22 -12.29
CA THR A 740 -9.41 -26.67 -13.26
C THR A 740 -9.24 -25.17 -13.05
N ARG A 741 -8.09 -24.76 -12.48
CA ARG A 741 -7.80 -23.36 -12.13
C ARG A 741 -7.84 -22.39 -13.31
N MET A 742 -7.46 -22.87 -14.48
CA MET A 742 -7.42 -22.04 -15.69
C MET A 742 -8.76 -21.93 -16.41
N ARG A 743 -9.77 -22.69 -16.00
CA ARG A 743 -11.11 -22.65 -16.60
C ARG A 743 -11.92 -21.49 -16.01
N THR A 744 -11.59 -20.28 -16.46
CA THR A 744 -12.22 -19.03 -16.08
C THR A 744 -12.54 -18.18 -17.31
N LEU A 745 -13.34 -17.14 -17.15
CA LEU A 745 -13.66 -16.20 -18.23
C LEU A 745 -12.51 -15.24 -18.59
N ASN A 746 -11.44 -15.14 -17.77
CA ASN A 746 -10.32 -14.23 -17.97
C ASN A 746 -9.51 -14.45 -19.25
N THR A 747 -9.59 -15.62 -19.85
CA THR A 747 -8.81 -15.96 -21.06
C THR A 747 -9.07 -14.96 -22.20
N LYS A 748 -10.32 -14.51 -22.35
CA LYS A 748 -10.69 -13.52 -23.38
C LYS A 748 -10.22 -12.10 -23.04
N GLN A 749 -10.16 -11.71 -21.75
CA GLN A 749 -9.63 -10.41 -21.32
C GLN A 749 -8.13 -10.29 -21.61
N SER A 750 -7.37 -11.34 -21.31
CA SER A 750 -5.93 -11.40 -21.61
C SER A 750 -5.63 -11.25 -23.11
N GLN A 751 -6.43 -11.89 -23.97
CA GLN A 751 -6.31 -11.76 -25.44
C GLN A 751 -6.57 -10.33 -25.93
N LYS A 752 -7.48 -9.59 -25.28
CA LYS A 752 -7.83 -8.21 -25.63
C LYS A 752 -6.93 -7.15 -24.99
N LYS A 753 -5.89 -7.53 -24.24
CA LYS A 753 -4.99 -6.63 -23.46
C LYS A 753 -5.74 -5.68 -22.50
N ARG A 754 -6.88 -6.13 -21.98
CA ARG A 754 -7.65 -5.40 -20.96
C ARG A 754 -7.17 -5.75 -19.55
N GLN A 755 -7.57 -4.96 -18.57
CA GLN A 755 -7.30 -5.26 -17.17
C GLN A 755 -8.01 -6.56 -16.78
N ASN A 756 -7.23 -7.60 -16.42
CA ASN A 756 -7.78 -8.88 -16.01
C ASN A 756 -8.49 -8.75 -14.66
N HIS A 757 -9.60 -9.46 -14.48
CA HIS A 757 -10.20 -9.65 -13.17
C HIS A 757 -9.19 -10.34 -12.24
N ILE A 758 -9.01 -9.81 -11.03
CA ILE A 758 -7.93 -10.23 -10.13
C ILE A 758 -8.09 -11.68 -9.67
N CYS A 759 -9.32 -12.10 -9.33
CA CYS A 759 -9.64 -13.45 -8.84
C CYS A 759 -10.97 -13.93 -9.44
N PRO A 760 -11.01 -14.41 -10.70
CA PRO A 760 -12.23 -14.94 -11.29
C PRO A 760 -12.58 -16.30 -10.69
N LEU A 761 -13.85 -16.51 -10.39
CA LEU A 761 -14.36 -17.81 -9.94
C LEU A 761 -14.27 -18.84 -11.07
N GLN A 762 -13.85 -20.06 -10.75
CA GLN A 762 -13.73 -21.14 -11.73
C GLN A 762 -15.10 -21.63 -12.18
N LEU A 763 -15.24 -21.90 -13.49
CA LEU A 763 -16.49 -22.39 -14.09
C LEU A 763 -16.91 -23.73 -13.48
N ASP A 764 -15.95 -24.63 -13.20
CA ASP A 764 -16.22 -25.94 -12.61
C ASP A 764 -16.97 -25.83 -11.28
N ILE A 765 -16.56 -24.91 -10.40
CA ILE A 765 -17.21 -24.67 -9.10
C ILE A 765 -18.65 -24.23 -9.32
N VAL A 766 -18.85 -23.23 -10.17
CA VAL A 766 -20.17 -22.62 -10.39
C VAL A 766 -21.13 -23.59 -11.07
N GLU A 767 -20.69 -24.30 -12.10
CA GLU A 767 -21.51 -25.28 -12.83
C GLU A 767 -22.02 -26.39 -11.88
N ARG A 768 -21.14 -26.98 -11.08
CA ARG A 768 -21.49 -28.01 -10.10
C ARG A 768 -22.52 -27.53 -9.06
N LEU A 769 -22.35 -26.31 -8.54
CA LEU A 769 -23.28 -25.75 -7.56
C LEU A 769 -24.65 -25.46 -8.18
N ILE A 770 -24.70 -24.92 -9.39
CA ILE A 770 -25.95 -24.62 -10.08
C ILE A 770 -26.73 -25.90 -10.45
N GLU A 771 -26.06 -26.91 -11.01
CA GLU A 771 -26.71 -28.18 -11.36
C GLU A 771 -27.24 -28.92 -10.12
N ARG A 772 -26.46 -28.89 -9.04
CA ARG A 772 -26.84 -29.61 -7.81
C ARG A 772 -27.99 -28.92 -7.07
N TYR A 773 -28.01 -27.60 -7.00
CA TYR A 773 -28.87 -26.86 -6.08
C TYR A 773 -29.95 -26.01 -6.76
N SER A 774 -30.15 -26.16 -8.08
CA SER A 774 -31.24 -25.47 -8.77
C SER A 774 -31.90 -26.32 -9.85
N ASN A 775 -33.18 -26.02 -10.17
CA ASN A 775 -33.91 -26.58 -11.31
C ASN A 775 -33.72 -25.72 -12.56
N LYS A 776 -33.96 -26.32 -13.77
CA LYS A 776 -33.98 -25.56 -15.02
C LYS A 776 -35.04 -24.45 -14.95
N GLY A 777 -34.72 -23.24 -15.46
CA GLY A 777 -35.59 -22.08 -15.48
C GLY A 777 -35.60 -21.24 -14.18
N GLU A 778 -34.99 -21.71 -13.09
CA GLU A 778 -34.87 -21.01 -11.82
C GLU A 778 -33.87 -19.85 -11.87
N LEU A 779 -34.00 -18.91 -10.95
CA LEU A 779 -33.16 -17.72 -10.85
C LEU A 779 -31.94 -17.98 -9.94
N VAL A 780 -30.75 -17.83 -10.51
CA VAL A 780 -29.46 -17.86 -9.79
C VAL A 780 -28.92 -16.44 -9.68
N PHE A 781 -28.56 -16.05 -8.47
CA PHE A 781 -28.09 -14.69 -8.18
C PHE A 781 -26.66 -14.65 -7.65
N ASP A 782 -25.89 -13.70 -8.15
CA ASP A 782 -24.55 -13.35 -7.68
C ASP A 782 -24.49 -11.87 -7.28
N PRO A 783 -24.40 -11.54 -5.98
CA PRO A 783 -24.29 -10.16 -5.51
C PRO A 783 -22.90 -9.54 -5.75
N PHE A 784 -21.89 -10.31 -6.14
CA PHE A 784 -20.54 -9.87 -6.45
C PHE A 784 -20.11 -10.38 -7.83
N GLY A 785 -20.84 -9.97 -8.86
CA GLY A 785 -20.86 -10.58 -10.17
C GLY A 785 -19.55 -10.62 -10.95
N GLY A 786 -18.60 -9.71 -10.66
CA GLY A 786 -17.34 -9.61 -11.38
C GLY A 786 -17.54 -9.55 -12.89
N ILE A 787 -16.87 -10.44 -13.63
CA ILE A 787 -17.03 -10.59 -15.08
C ILE A 787 -18.19 -11.49 -15.51
N GLY A 788 -19.11 -11.81 -14.57
CA GLY A 788 -20.37 -12.52 -14.87
C GLY A 788 -20.27 -14.03 -14.94
N THR A 789 -19.36 -14.67 -14.22
CA THR A 789 -19.17 -16.13 -14.25
C THR A 789 -20.42 -16.89 -13.84
N VAL A 790 -21.10 -16.48 -12.77
CA VAL A 790 -22.30 -17.17 -12.27
C VAL A 790 -23.48 -17.04 -13.23
N PRO A 791 -23.91 -15.85 -13.69
CA PRO A 791 -24.97 -15.76 -14.67
C PRO A 791 -24.61 -16.41 -16.02
N TYR A 792 -23.35 -16.41 -16.44
CA TYR A 792 -22.89 -17.13 -17.61
C TYR A 792 -23.14 -18.62 -17.51
N CYS A 793 -22.74 -19.26 -16.42
CA CYS A 793 -22.99 -20.68 -16.17
C CYS A 793 -24.49 -20.97 -16.05
N ALA A 794 -25.25 -20.08 -15.37
CA ALA A 794 -26.70 -20.24 -15.21
C ALA A 794 -27.41 -20.31 -16.57
N ILE A 795 -27.08 -19.41 -17.51
CA ILE A 795 -27.64 -19.42 -18.87
C ILE A 795 -27.33 -20.74 -19.59
N ARG A 796 -26.05 -21.15 -19.61
CA ARG A 796 -25.61 -22.38 -20.28
C ARG A 796 -26.28 -23.62 -19.73
N LEU A 797 -26.59 -23.62 -18.45
CA LEU A 797 -27.32 -24.68 -17.78
C LEU A 797 -28.87 -24.53 -17.83
N LYS A 798 -29.37 -23.64 -18.69
CA LYS A 798 -30.81 -23.33 -18.87
C LYS A 798 -31.50 -22.83 -17.60
N ARG A 799 -30.80 -21.99 -16.81
CA ARG A 799 -31.32 -21.19 -15.69
C ARG A 799 -31.32 -19.71 -16.06
N LYS A 800 -31.98 -18.90 -15.25
CA LYS A 800 -31.88 -17.43 -15.34
C LYS A 800 -30.75 -16.93 -14.45
N GLY A 801 -29.94 -16.01 -14.98
CA GLY A 801 -28.83 -15.40 -14.25
C GLY A 801 -29.11 -13.95 -13.85
N LEU A 802 -28.87 -13.58 -12.60
CA LEU A 802 -28.89 -12.21 -12.13
C LEU A 802 -27.55 -11.92 -11.45
N SER A 803 -26.97 -10.76 -11.73
CA SER A 803 -25.77 -10.31 -11.02
C SER A 803 -25.78 -8.81 -10.78
N THR A 804 -25.12 -8.41 -9.68
CA THR A 804 -24.77 -7.02 -9.38
C THR A 804 -23.25 -6.90 -9.37
N GLU A 805 -22.71 -5.84 -9.97
CA GLU A 805 -21.28 -5.56 -10.01
C GLU A 805 -21.03 -4.06 -9.85
N LEU A 806 -20.18 -3.71 -8.90
CA LEU A 806 -19.84 -2.32 -8.60
C LEU A 806 -18.85 -1.74 -9.62
N ASN A 807 -17.88 -2.55 -10.07
CA ASN A 807 -16.88 -2.14 -11.04
C ASN A 807 -17.48 -2.07 -12.45
N TYR A 808 -17.53 -0.86 -13.01
CA TYR A 808 -18.12 -0.62 -14.32
C TYR A 808 -17.44 -1.40 -15.45
N ASP A 809 -16.12 -1.52 -15.44
CA ASP A 809 -15.38 -2.21 -16.49
C ASP A 809 -15.63 -3.73 -16.46
N TYR A 810 -15.68 -4.32 -15.26
CA TYR A 810 -16.03 -5.75 -15.10
C TYR A 810 -17.47 -6.03 -15.52
N TRP A 811 -18.41 -5.17 -15.08
CA TRP A 811 -19.80 -5.26 -15.54
C TRP A 811 -19.91 -5.18 -17.06
N LYS A 812 -19.23 -4.23 -17.68
CA LYS A 812 -19.26 -4.07 -19.15
C LYS A 812 -18.65 -5.25 -19.88
N ASP A 813 -17.57 -5.84 -19.36
CA ASP A 813 -16.99 -7.06 -19.92
C ASP A 813 -17.94 -8.26 -19.78
N SER A 814 -18.66 -8.36 -18.64
CA SER A 814 -19.64 -9.43 -18.42
C SER A 814 -20.72 -9.49 -19.50
N LEU A 815 -21.19 -8.32 -19.98
CA LEU A 815 -22.26 -8.26 -20.98
C LEU A 815 -21.93 -9.07 -22.24
N SER A 816 -20.68 -9.06 -22.69
CA SER A 816 -20.27 -9.80 -23.89
C SER A 816 -20.37 -11.31 -23.69
N TYR A 817 -19.99 -11.80 -22.50
CA TYR A 817 -20.09 -13.22 -22.17
C TYR A 817 -21.54 -13.68 -22.02
N LEU A 818 -22.39 -12.85 -21.41
CA LEU A 818 -23.80 -13.16 -21.22
C LEU A 818 -24.57 -13.22 -22.54
N TYR A 819 -24.33 -12.27 -23.44
CA TYR A 819 -24.88 -12.30 -24.79
C TYR A 819 -24.42 -13.55 -25.58
N GLU A 820 -23.13 -13.87 -25.52
CA GLU A 820 -22.60 -15.08 -26.18
C GLU A 820 -23.28 -16.36 -25.64
N ALA A 821 -23.35 -16.49 -24.29
CA ALA A 821 -24.01 -17.65 -23.67
C ALA A 821 -25.48 -17.77 -24.04
N GLU A 822 -26.21 -16.66 -24.10
CA GLU A 822 -27.62 -16.66 -24.47
C GLU A 822 -27.80 -17.04 -25.95
N MET A 823 -26.94 -16.55 -26.82
CA MET A 823 -26.96 -16.93 -28.26
C MET A 823 -26.64 -18.41 -28.44
N GLU A 824 -25.65 -18.96 -27.75
CA GLU A 824 -25.33 -20.38 -27.82
C GLU A 824 -26.52 -21.26 -27.40
N VAL A 825 -27.22 -20.93 -26.31
CA VAL A 825 -28.37 -21.71 -25.81
C VAL A 825 -29.64 -21.49 -26.63
N SER A 826 -29.76 -20.34 -27.30
CA SER A 826 -30.93 -20.00 -28.11
C SER A 826 -30.80 -20.46 -29.57
N ALA A 827 -29.61 -20.86 -30.03
CA ALA A 827 -29.38 -21.39 -31.35
C ALA A 827 -30.10 -22.76 -31.48
N PRO A 828 -30.95 -22.98 -32.49
CA PRO A 828 -31.57 -24.28 -32.71
C PRO A 828 -30.49 -25.33 -33.00
N THR A 829 -30.58 -26.45 -32.31
CA THR A 829 -29.72 -27.60 -32.61
C THR A 829 -30.08 -28.20 -33.94
N LEU A 830 -29.17 -28.99 -34.54
CA LEU A 830 -29.45 -29.69 -35.76
C LEU A 830 -30.71 -30.61 -35.63
N PHE A 831 -30.95 -31.16 -34.47
CA PHE A 831 -32.12 -31.96 -34.12
C PHE A 831 -33.40 -31.11 -34.10
N ASP A 832 -33.35 -29.91 -33.46
CA ASP A 832 -34.51 -29.01 -33.47
C ASP A 832 -34.89 -28.56 -34.88
N LEU A 833 -33.91 -28.42 -35.79
CA LEU A 833 -34.15 -28.12 -37.19
C LEU A 833 -34.68 -29.31 -37.96
N MET A 834 -34.28 -30.52 -37.60
CA MET A 834 -34.82 -31.77 -38.24
C MET A 834 -36.26 -32.04 -37.78
N ASP A 835 -36.58 -31.83 -36.50
CA ASP A 835 -37.94 -31.97 -35.94
C ASP A 835 -38.90 -30.88 -36.44
N SER A 836 -38.43 -29.74 -36.84
CA SER A 836 -39.24 -28.66 -37.44
C SER A 836 -39.42 -28.83 -38.94
N ALA A 837 -38.74 -29.80 -39.59
CA ALA A 837 -38.82 -30.10 -41.03
C ALA A 837 -39.73 -31.33 -41.30
N VAL A 838 -40.31 -31.95 -40.30
CA VAL A 838 -41.34 -32.99 -40.35
C VAL A 838 -42.69 -32.40 -39.95
#